data_f060c149de3b6431c4ee1e8ea11750a7
#
_entry.id   f060c149de3b6431c4ee1e8ea11750a7
#
_cell.length_a   1.000
_cell.length_b   1.000
_cell.length_c   1.000
_cell.angle_alpha   90.00
_cell.angle_beta   90.00
_cell.angle_gamma   90.00
#
_symmetry.space_group_name_H-M   'P 1'
#
loop_
_entity.id
_entity.type
_entity.pdbx_description
1 polymer ?
#
loop_
_entity_poly.entity_id
_entity_poly.type
_entity_poly.pdbx_seq_one_letter_code
_entity_poly.pdbx_strand_id
1 'polypeptide(L)'
;MLAALGLAMTSSGIAMSADTPAIEEVIVTAERRAESLQSVAVAVTAFTGDDLDAQGIVDIKGITERTPGFTMGVFNPGQPQFYIRGIGSNEDGAGGDQSVIIXVDEVYIGRSAGSDLDLFDLERVEVLRGPQGTLFGKNVIGGAVSLITKKPSXDNETVLQATVGNLKAMTLRGLAXGEIANNVYGKISFSSRRREGYVXSMIAQYPEYFPSVSSNLLGQFDQHNVXSDSFRGALRFTPSDRLEVNLTANYSTMDRAGPSYKSIGPGGIPFSADAALLPNYVENIHENLLEDPGLSRXDILGVTARIDYEISDSMSFSSLTSFRQVEADQQWFLSTPNLTALRLSTGLPQVPLFLVGSNDYSDDSDTFTHEFRLTGSTDXMDYXAGLYFMNERTDRNETXPIGLSXSDGAGGIAXXIPPXDGGDLQENETDSYSFFGQVSFNVTDALSVTVGGRKTWDEKEISRLGTPTATAPNRIFDFTTGKKWNAFTGKFGVEWQATEDLFVYATAAEGFKSGGYQGAAASELIAITPFDPEEAMLYEFGIKAEFWDNRIRLNTAIFSTDYEDLQILQLLVENDAPPGTSGQLITQNAANAEIEGIEVEFTIVPSEKXTIQGSYTYLDTAFSDFFLPEGFGPPTDPTTGAEVPSPDRTGNSLRNAPENAYNVLVRYDTDLSNGGALALQADFRHKDKVYQDPDVLEFAAVPAYDVVDLRATYTFPNGNVDATLWSRNAADEDYYLHNWPLQGSGQATPAPPRTYGLTVTWRNE
;
A
#
# COMPACT_ATOMS: atom_id res chain seq x y z
N MET A 1 -8.86 31.00 5.94
CA MET A 1 -9.43 30.77 7.28
C MET A 1 -8.30 30.41 8.26
N LEU A 2 -7.28 31.24 8.28
CA LEU A 2 -6.07 31.07 9.11
C LEU A 2 -5.90 32.22 10.08
N ALA A 3 -6.99 32.79 10.53
CA ALA A 3 -6.90 33.96 11.39
C ALA A 3 -7.85 33.86 12.60
N ALA A 4 -7.67 32.85 13.39
CA ALA A 4 -8.30 32.80 14.70
C ALA A 4 -7.74 31.69 15.59
N LEU A 5 -6.43 31.68 15.80
CA LEU A 5 -5.88 30.90 16.91
C LEU A 5 -4.83 31.76 17.63
N GLY A 6 -5.23 32.99 17.92
CA GLY A 6 -4.51 33.81 18.89
C GLY A 6 -5.12 33.58 20.25
N LEU A 7 -4.86 32.41 20.83
CA LEU A 7 -5.19 32.23 22.24
C LEU A 7 -4.13 32.97 23.06
N ALA A 8 -4.58 34.04 23.70
CA ALA A 8 -3.77 34.72 24.69
C ALA A 8 -3.53 33.74 25.85
N MET A 9 -2.35 33.17 25.88
CA MET A 9 -1.94 32.39 27.05
C MET A 9 -1.54 33.37 28.15
N THR A 10 -2.43 33.53 29.09
CA THR A 10 -2.06 34.21 30.32
C THR A 10 -1.16 33.27 31.11
N SER A 11 0.04 33.72 31.38
CA SER A 11 1.02 32.96 32.12
C SER A 11 0.64 32.89 33.60
N SER A 12 -0.15 31.87 33.95
CA SER A 12 -0.21 31.44 35.33
C SER A 12 0.97 30.51 35.50
N GLY A 13 2.00 30.95 36.16
CA GLY A 13 3.17 30.16 36.46
C GLY A 13 2.82 29.00 37.37
N ILE A 14 2.50 27.85 36.78
CA ILE A 14 2.46 26.61 37.55
C ILE A 14 3.90 26.10 37.55
N ALA A 15 4.49 26.10 38.72
CA ALA A 15 5.82 25.51 38.90
C ALA A 15 5.70 24.01 38.67
N MET A 16 6.16 23.55 37.53
CA MET A 16 6.13 22.14 37.20
C MET A 16 7.39 21.44 37.74
N SER A 17 7.17 20.27 38.29
CA SER A 17 8.26 19.48 38.84
C SER A 17 9.21 19.03 37.71
N ALA A 18 10.46 18.73 38.08
CA ALA A 18 11.53 18.45 37.15
C ALA A 18 11.42 17.09 36.41
N ASP A 19 10.33 16.36 36.63
CA ASP A 19 10.16 14.99 36.12
C ASP A 19 9.08 14.84 35.04
N THR A 20 8.74 15.89 34.25
CA THR A 20 7.81 15.74 33.15
C THR A 20 8.53 15.13 31.96
N PRO A 21 8.10 13.97 31.48
CA PRO A 21 8.81 13.34 30.36
C PRO A 21 8.71 14.15 29.07
N ALA A 22 9.85 14.46 28.50
CA ALA A 22 9.93 15.07 27.18
C ALA A 22 9.60 14.01 26.13
N ILE A 23 9.19 14.46 24.93
CA ILE A 23 8.99 13.56 23.80
C ILE A 23 10.35 12.96 23.43
N GLU A 24 10.40 11.64 23.29
CA GLU A 24 11.65 10.95 22.99
C GLU A 24 12.13 11.25 21.57
N GLU A 25 13.44 11.29 21.43
CA GLU A 25 14.07 11.42 20.12
C GLU A 25 13.79 10.18 19.31
N VAL A 26 13.43 10.36 18.03
CA VAL A 26 13.20 9.27 17.09
C VAL A 26 14.33 9.29 16.08
N ILE A 27 15.00 8.15 15.91
CA ILE A 27 16.07 8.00 14.91
C ILE A 27 15.49 7.33 13.68
N VAL A 28 15.80 7.87 12.51
CA VAL A 28 15.35 7.36 11.22
C VAL A 28 16.54 7.16 10.29
N THR A 29 16.33 6.39 9.22
CA THR A 29 17.35 6.17 8.19
C THR A 29 16.86 6.63 6.82
N ALA A 30 16.04 7.66 6.80
CA ALA A 30 15.43 8.19 5.59
C ALA A 30 16.44 8.66 4.54
N GLU A 31 17.64 9.04 4.96
CA GLU A 31 18.71 9.43 4.04
C GLU A 31 19.86 8.42 4.05
N ARG A 32 19.57 7.15 4.31
CA ARG A 32 20.55 6.07 4.35
C ARG A 32 21.59 6.23 5.45
N ARG A 33 21.30 7.07 6.43
CA ARG A 33 22.11 7.31 7.63
C ARG A 33 21.19 7.38 8.82
N ALA A 34 21.67 6.98 9.98
CA ALA A 34 20.92 7.16 11.23
C ALA A 34 20.96 8.63 11.63
N GLU A 35 19.79 9.25 11.67
CA GLU A 35 19.64 10.68 11.97
C GLU A 35 18.39 10.90 12.80
N SER A 36 18.37 12.00 13.55
CA SER A 36 17.15 12.38 14.27
C SER A 36 16.04 12.76 13.27
N LEU A 37 14.83 12.26 13.52
CA LEU A 37 13.66 12.64 12.74
C LEU A 37 13.52 14.17 12.65
N GLN A 38 13.88 14.88 13.72
CA GLN A 38 13.73 16.34 13.81
C GLN A 38 14.82 17.10 13.05
N SER A 39 15.79 16.42 12.47
CA SER A 39 16.86 17.09 11.70
C SER A 39 17.10 16.48 10.32
N VAL A 40 16.19 15.65 9.83
CA VAL A 40 16.29 15.11 8.47
C VAL A 40 15.39 15.91 7.52
N ALA A 41 15.91 16.26 6.34
CA ALA A 41 15.22 17.16 5.41
C ALA A 41 14.28 16.39 4.47
N VAL A 42 13.42 15.58 5.04
CA VAL A 42 12.45 14.75 4.32
C VAL A 42 11.18 14.70 5.16
N ALA A 43 10.02 14.71 4.50
CA ALA A 43 8.76 14.43 5.17
C ALA A 43 8.71 12.93 5.45
N VAL A 44 8.87 12.56 6.70
CA VAL A 44 8.91 11.15 7.11
C VAL A 44 8.07 10.95 8.37
N THR A 45 7.28 9.87 8.37
CA THR A 45 6.55 9.41 9.54
C THR A 45 7.21 8.13 10.03
N ALA A 46 7.47 8.04 11.32
CA ALA A 46 8.12 6.86 11.91
C ALA A 46 7.22 6.25 12.98
N PHE A 47 7.14 4.93 12.96
CA PHE A 47 6.45 4.13 13.99
C PHE A 47 7.49 3.18 14.57
N THR A 48 7.77 3.30 15.85
CA THR A 48 8.66 2.35 16.53
C THR A 48 7.94 1.01 16.73
N GLY A 49 8.69 -0.04 17.07
CA GLY A 49 8.08 -1.32 17.43
C GLY A 49 7.09 -1.15 18.58
N ASP A 50 7.43 -0.31 19.56
CA ASP A 50 6.52 -0.01 20.67
C ASP A 50 5.26 0.72 20.20
N ASP A 51 5.38 1.66 19.25
CA ASP A 51 4.22 2.33 18.64
C ASP A 51 3.30 1.33 17.96
N LEU A 52 3.87 0.39 17.21
CA LEU A 52 3.08 -0.62 16.50
C LEU A 52 2.28 -1.47 17.49
N ASP A 53 2.93 -1.90 18.57
CA ASP A 53 2.25 -2.68 19.62
C ASP A 53 1.18 -1.86 20.32
N ALA A 54 1.51 -0.64 20.74
CA ALA A 54 0.61 0.20 21.51
C ALA A 54 -0.64 0.60 20.71
N GLN A 55 -0.49 0.76 19.39
CA GLN A 55 -1.59 1.18 18.53
C GLN A 55 -2.30 0.00 17.86
N GLY A 56 -1.80 -1.22 18.07
CA GLY A 56 -2.40 -2.40 17.46
C GLY A 56 -2.23 -2.47 15.96
N ILE A 57 -1.14 -1.92 15.44
CA ILE A 57 -0.86 -1.92 14.00
C ILE A 57 -0.20 -3.24 13.65
N VAL A 58 -0.84 -4.03 12.79
CA VAL A 58 -0.36 -5.37 12.44
C VAL A 58 0.01 -5.52 10.97
N ASP A 59 -0.35 -4.53 10.13
CA ASP A 59 -0.10 -4.58 8.69
C ASP A 59 0.05 -3.15 8.15
N ILE A 60 0.41 -3.05 6.89
CA ILE A 60 0.63 -1.74 6.26
C ILE A 60 -0.67 -0.94 6.16
N LYS A 61 -1.82 -1.62 6.11
CA LYS A 61 -3.11 -0.91 6.16
C LYS A 61 -3.19 -0.02 7.41
N GLY A 62 -2.79 -0.54 8.56
CA GLY A 62 -2.75 0.25 9.80
C GLY A 62 -1.81 1.44 9.71
N ILE A 63 -0.71 1.31 8.98
CA ILE A 63 0.21 2.42 8.73
C ILE A 63 -0.47 3.49 7.88
N THR A 64 -1.19 3.09 6.82
CA THR A 64 -1.89 4.06 5.96
C THR A 64 -2.92 4.88 6.73
N GLU A 65 -3.53 4.27 7.72
CA GLU A 65 -4.59 4.92 8.51
C GLU A 65 -4.05 6.04 9.40
N ARG A 66 -2.75 6.07 9.65
CA ARG A 66 -2.13 6.98 10.62
C ARG A 66 -1.01 7.83 10.04
N THR A 67 -0.82 7.80 8.72
CA THR A 67 0.26 8.54 8.06
C THR A 67 -0.34 9.61 7.15
N PRO A 68 0.14 10.87 7.22
CA PRO A 68 -0.37 11.91 6.34
C PRO A 68 -0.21 11.53 4.87
N GLY A 69 -1.26 11.73 4.08
CA GLY A 69 -1.20 11.58 2.64
C GLY A 69 -1.04 10.15 2.13
N PHE A 70 -1.14 9.14 2.99
CA PHE A 70 -0.93 7.75 2.61
C PHE A 70 -2.27 7.02 2.59
N THR A 71 -2.61 6.42 1.44
CA THR A 71 -3.86 5.68 1.27
C THR A 71 -3.58 4.35 0.60
N MET A 72 -4.59 3.48 0.59
CA MET A 72 -4.44 2.14 0.02
C MET A 72 -5.70 1.78 -0.75
N GLY A 73 -5.50 1.22 -1.94
CA GLY A 73 -6.58 0.59 -2.68
C GLY A 73 -6.56 -0.90 -2.40
N VAL A 74 -7.73 -1.49 -2.18
CA VAL A 74 -7.84 -2.90 -1.82
C VAL A 74 -8.88 -3.57 -2.69
N PHE A 75 -8.59 -3.67 -3.98
CA PHE A 75 -9.38 -4.55 -4.84
C PHE A 75 -9.04 -6.00 -4.55
N ASN A 76 -7.76 -6.31 -4.54
CA ASN A 76 -7.25 -7.65 -4.27
C ASN A 76 -6.48 -7.61 -2.95
N PRO A 77 -6.98 -8.26 -1.89
CA PRO A 77 -6.30 -8.21 -0.60
C PRO A 77 -4.86 -8.74 -0.62
N GLY A 78 -4.55 -9.65 -1.55
CA GLY A 78 -3.20 -10.18 -1.69
C GLY A 78 -2.26 -9.29 -2.48
N GLN A 79 -2.79 -8.23 -3.10
CA GLN A 79 -2.00 -7.30 -3.90
C GLN A 79 -2.42 -5.87 -3.61
N PRO A 80 -2.18 -5.38 -2.40
CA PRO A 80 -2.59 -4.03 -2.04
C PRO A 80 -1.87 -2.99 -2.90
N GLN A 81 -2.55 -1.88 -3.15
CA GLN A 81 -2.05 -0.79 -3.98
C GLN A 81 -1.90 0.43 -3.10
N PHE A 82 -0.69 0.98 -3.05
CA PHE A 82 -0.38 2.08 -2.16
C PHE A 82 -0.27 3.40 -2.92
N TYR A 83 -0.76 4.47 -2.28
CA TYR A 83 -0.74 5.83 -2.81
C TYR A 83 -0.20 6.77 -1.76
N ILE A 84 0.75 7.61 -2.14
CA ILE A 84 1.24 8.67 -1.26
C ILE A 84 1.08 9.99 -2.02
N ARG A 85 0.43 10.95 -1.40
CA ARG A 85 0.15 12.27 -2.00
C ARG A 85 -0.56 12.13 -3.35
N GLY A 86 -1.49 11.16 -3.45
CA GLY A 86 -2.24 10.92 -4.67
C GLY A 86 -1.52 10.14 -5.76
N ILE A 87 -0.28 9.71 -5.51
CA ILE A 87 0.50 8.95 -6.50
C ILE A 87 0.62 7.50 -6.06
N GLY A 88 0.19 6.62 -6.94
CA GLY A 88 0.25 5.18 -6.76
C GLY A 88 -0.03 4.52 -8.09
N SER A 89 -0.09 3.20 -8.08
CA SER A 89 -0.35 2.42 -9.29
C SER A 89 -1.35 1.33 -8.99
N ASN A 90 -2.34 1.18 -9.85
CA ASN A 90 -3.21 0.01 -9.82
C ASN A 90 -2.77 -1.06 -10.82
N GLU A 91 -1.55 -0.94 -11.35
CA GLU A 91 -0.96 -1.94 -12.23
C GLU A 91 -0.50 -3.13 -11.41
N ASP A 92 -1.09 -4.28 -11.66
CA ASP A 92 -0.68 -5.54 -11.01
C ASP A 92 0.02 -6.49 -11.99
N GLY A 93 0.20 -6.06 -13.21
CA GLY A 93 0.78 -6.90 -14.26
C GLY A 93 2.27 -7.11 -14.10
N ALA A 94 2.77 -8.16 -14.72
CA ALA A 94 4.18 -8.54 -14.61
C ALA A 94 5.12 -7.58 -15.35
N GLY A 95 4.61 -6.86 -16.35
CA GLY A 95 5.42 -5.96 -17.16
C GLY A 95 5.51 -4.52 -16.65
N GLY A 96 4.83 -4.19 -15.58
CA GLY A 96 4.83 -2.84 -15.01
C GLY A 96 5.41 -2.80 -13.62
N ASP A 97 5.47 -1.60 -13.04
CA ASP A 97 6.07 -1.37 -11.72
C ASP A 97 5.13 -0.57 -10.83
N GLN A 98 5.35 -0.65 -9.53
CA GLN A 98 4.61 0.12 -8.54
C GLN A 98 5.20 1.53 -8.41
N SER A 99 4.42 2.45 -7.82
CA SER A 99 4.84 3.86 -7.64
C SER A 99 5.25 4.17 -6.21
N VAL A 100 4.80 3.38 -5.25
CA VAL A 100 5.20 3.44 -3.85
C VAL A 100 5.84 2.10 -3.54
N ILE A 101 7.10 2.13 -3.06
CA ILE A 101 7.91 0.92 -2.92
C ILE A 101 8.05 0.57 -1.45
N ILE A 102 7.97 -0.71 -1.19
CA ILE A 102 8.25 -1.26 0.13
C ILE A 102 9.70 -1.71 0.16
N UNK A 103 10.47 -1.29 1.12
CA UNK A 103 11.66 -1.69 1.37
C UNK A 103 11.65 -2.43 2.56
N VAL A 104 12.27 -3.71 2.72
CA VAL A 104 12.50 -4.46 3.96
C VAL A 104 14.00 -4.53 4.19
N ASP A 105 14.45 -3.96 5.28
CA ASP A 105 15.89 -3.82 5.59
C ASP A 105 16.66 -3.31 4.37
N GLU A 106 16.08 -2.28 3.73
CA GLU A 106 16.63 -1.61 2.55
C GLU A 106 16.58 -2.45 1.26
N VAL A 107 15.93 -3.61 1.27
CA VAL A 107 15.77 -4.45 0.09
C VAL A 107 14.48 -4.06 -0.64
N TYR A 108 14.60 -3.75 -1.91
CA TYR A 108 13.51 -3.36 -2.79
C TYR A 108 12.54 -4.52 -2.99
N ILE A 109 11.25 -4.26 -2.78
CA ILE A 109 10.19 -5.22 -3.04
C ILE A 109 9.32 -4.63 -4.15
N GLY A 110 9.47 -5.15 -5.36
CA GLY A 110 8.85 -4.56 -6.53
C GLY A 110 7.49 -5.10 -6.89
N ARG A 111 7.17 -6.31 -6.46
CA ARG A 111 5.88 -6.93 -6.82
C ARG A 111 4.85 -6.66 -5.73
N SER A 112 3.67 -6.22 -6.13
CA SER A 112 2.61 -5.91 -5.18
C SER A 112 2.18 -7.15 -4.38
N ALA A 113 2.22 -8.32 -4.99
CA ALA A 113 1.90 -9.57 -4.29
C ALA A 113 2.85 -9.87 -3.14
N GLY A 114 4.06 -9.31 -3.15
CA GLY A 114 5.03 -9.49 -2.07
C GLY A 114 4.99 -8.42 -1.01
N SER A 115 4.06 -7.50 -1.06
CA SER A 115 4.06 -6.32 -0.20
C SER A 115 3.07 -6.41 0.98
N ASP A 116 2.21 -7.42 1.02
CA ASP A 116 1.28 -7.61 2.14
C ASP A 116 2.00 -8.34 3.27
N LEU A 117 2.69 -7.58 4.12
CA LEU A 117 3.62 -8.11 5.10
C LEU A 117 3.08 -7.93 6.52
N ASP A 118 3.37 -8.93 7.38
CA ASP A 118 3.08 -8.86 8.80
C ASP A 118 4.12 -7.97 9.48
N LEU A 119 3.66 -7.06 10.34
CA LEU A 119 4.52 -6.06 10.98
C LEU A 119 4.95 -6.46 12.39
N PHE A 120 5.11 -7.75 12.64
CA PHE A 120 5.64 -8.24 13.91
C PHE A 120 7.17 -8.24 13.89
N ASP A 121 7.78 -8.01 15.06
CA ASP A 121 9.23 -8.09 15.25
C ASP A 121 9.98 -7.05 14.41
N LEU A 122 9.48 -5.82 14.42
CA LEU A 122 10.15 -4.71 13.75
C LEU A 122 10.74 -3.74 14.75
N GLU A 123 11.88 -3.17 14.37
CA GLU A 123 12.45 -2.04 15.08
C GLU A 123 11.59 -0.79 14.86
N ARG A 124 11.22 -0.55 13.61
CA ARG A 124 10.38 0.59 13.23
C ARG A 124 9.92 0.47 11.78
N VAL A 125 8.94 1.30 11.45
CA VAL A 125 8.49 1.53 10.07
C VAL A 125 8.67 3.01 9.79
N GLU A 126 9.27 3.34 8.65
CA GLU A 126 9.43 4.72 8.19
C GLU A 126 8.65 4.89 6.88
N VAL A 127 7.81 5.92 6.80
CA VAL A 127 7.12 6.26 5.56
C VAL A 127 7.71 7.57 5.04
N LEU A 128 8.37 7.50 3.88
CA LEU A 128 8.97 8.65 3.22
C LEU A 128 8.00 9.12 2.16
N ARG A 129 7.60 10.40 2.24
CA ARG A 129 6.57 10.94 1.36
C ARG A 129 7.19 11.80 0.27
N GLY A 130 6.75 11.57 -0.96
CA GLY A 130 7.24 12.26 -2.14
C GLY A 130 8.35 11.51 -2.85
N PRO A 131 8.74 11.98 -4.03
CA PRO A 131 9.78 11.31 -4.82
C PRO A 131 11.11 11.20 -4.06
N GLN A 132 11.71 10.02 -4.10
CA GLN A 132 12.98 9.71 -3.42
C GLN A 132 13.92 8.96 -4.37
N GLY A 133 14.02 9.45 -5.61
CA GLY A 133 14.76 8.73 -6.64
C GLY A 133 16.26 8.67 -6.43
N THR A 134 16.86 9.66 -5.78
CA THR A 134 18.32 9.74 -5.65
C THR A 134 18.86 8.62 -4.75
N LEU A 135 18.34 8.48 -3.54
CA LEU A 135 18.88 7.50 -2.60
C LEU A 135 18.17 6.15 -2.66
N PHE A 136 16.92 6.13 -3.05
CA PHE A 136 16.12 4.90 -3.02
C PHE A 136 15.91 4.29 -4.41
N GLY A 137 16.14 5.05 -5.46
CA GLY A 137 16.22 4.51 -6.81
C GLY A 137 14.91 4.55 -7.57
N LYS A 138 14.82 3.68 -8.55
CA LYS A 138 13.69 3.67 -9.48
C LYS A 138 12.39 3.34 -8.76
N ASN A 139 11.31 3.87 -9.31
CA ASN A 139 9.94 3.55 -8.88
C ASN A 139 9.55 4.14 -7.52
N VAL A 140 10.45 4.82 -6.83
CA VAL A 140 10.11 5.54 -5.61
C VAL A 140 9.69 6.96 -6.01
N ILE A 141 8.54 7.04 -6.66
CA ILE A 141 8.06 8.29 -7.24
C ILE A 141 6.92 8.89 -6.41
N GLY A 142 6.11 8.08 -5.75
CA GLY A 142 5.15 8.57 -4.76
C GLY A 142 5.74 8.63 -3.38
N GLY A 143 6.61 7.67 -3.08
CA GLY A 143 7.26 7.55 -1.79
C GLY A 143 7.70 6.13 -1.51
N ALA A 144 8.11 5.88 -0.29
CA ALA A 144 8.59 4.57 0.13
C ALA A 144 8.14 4.25 1.55
N VAL A 145 7.91 2.96 1.80
CA VAL A 145 7.66 2.43 3.15
C VAL A 145 8.83 1.53 3.50
N SER A 146 9.59 1.91 4.49
CA SER A 146 10.79 1.19 4.89
C SER A 146 10.52 0.44 6.20
N LEU A 147 10.55 -0.89 6.13
CA LEU A 147 10.38 -1.76 7.28
C LEU A 147 11.76 -2.17 7.77
N ILE A 148 12.08 -1.86 9.01
CA ILE A 148 13.39 -2.19 9.60
C ILE A 148 13.17 -3.26 10.65
N THR A 149 13.73 -4.44 10.45
CA THR A 149 13.59 -5.54 11.41
C THR A 149 14.52 -5.35 12.60
N LYS A 150 14.11 -5.88 13.75
CA LYS A 150 14.89 -5.80 14.96
C LYS A 150 16.07 -6.78 14.88
N LYS A 151 17.28 -6.27 15.03
CA LYS A 151 18.48 -7.12 15.02
C LYS A 151 18.61 -7.92 16.32
N PRO A 152 19.13 -9.14 16.27
CA PRO A 152 19.43 -9.85 17.52
C PRO A 152 20.57 -9.15 18.26
N SER A 153 20.55 -9.33 19.59
CA SER A 153 21.51 -8.66 20.46
C SER A 153 21.88 -9.56 21.64
N UNK A 154 22.50 -9.09 22.36
CA UNK A 154 22.94 -9.65 23.49
C UNK A 154 21.97 -10.00 24.41
N ASP A 155 21.06 -9.13 24.52
CA ASP A 155 20.06 -9.28 25.58
C ASP A 155 19.16 -10.47 25.26
N ASN A 156 19.00 -11.36 26.19
CA ASN A 156 18.05 -12.45 26.04
C ASN A 156 16.64 -11.89 26.13
N GLU A 157 15.81 -12.17 25.15
CA GLU A 157 14.42 -11.71 25.12
C GLU A 157 13.53 -12.79 24.57
N THR A 158 12.40 -13.02 25.21
CA THR A 158 11.37 -13.90 24.71
C THR A 158 10.03 -13.18 24.82
N VAL A 159 9.27 -13.16 23.72
CA VAL A 159 7.93 -12.57 23.70
C VAL A 159 6.96 -13.59 23.14
N LEU A 160 5.82 -13.77 23.81
CA LEU A 160 4.71 -14.56 23.29
C LEU A 160 3.45 -13.72 23.36
N GLN A 161 2.68 -13.74 22.30
CA GLN A 161 1.44 -12.95 22.22
C GLN A 161 0.33 -13.79 21.63
N ALA A 162 -0.86 -13.71 22.22
CA ALA A 162 -2.04 -14.39 21.70
C ALA A 162 -3.19 -13.40 21.65
N THR A 163 -3.93 -13.44 20.55
CA THR A 163 -5.12 -12.62 20.34
C THR A 163 -6.30 -13.51 20.01
N VAL A 164 -7.45 -13.26 20.61
CA VAL A 164 -8.72 -13.88 20.25
C VAL A 164 -9.76 -12.77 20.08
N GLY A 165 -10.69 -12.96 19.15
CA GLY A 165 -11.69 -11.95 18.88
C GLY A 165 -12.91 -12.51 18.19
N ASN A 166 -13.84 -11.63 17.86
CA ASN A 166 -15.01 -12.04 17.09
C ASN A 166 -14.58 -12.45 15.68
N LEU A 167 -15.49 -13.03 14.90
CA LEU A 167 -15.21 -13.65 13.60
C LEU A 167 -14.17 -14.76 13.74
N LYS A 168 -14.15 -15.43 14.89
CA LYS A 168 -13.20 -16.50 15.23
C LYS A 168 -11.75 -16.08 15.01
N ALA A 169 -11.45 -14.81 15.27
CA ALA A 169 -10.09 -14.30 15.12
C ALA A 169 -9.16 -14.97 16.11
N MET A 170 -8.00 -15.37 15.64
CA MET A 170 -6.94 -15.94 16.48
C MET A 170 -5.60 -15.57 15.87
N THR A 171 -4.73 -14.97 16.70
CA THR A 171 -3.34 -14.65 16.30
C THR A 171 -2.42 -15.17 17.36
N LEU A 172 -1.35 -15.85 16.94
CA LEU A 172 -0.26 -16.27 17.80
C LEU A 172 1.03 -15.70 17.26
N ARG A 173 1.82 -15.05 18.12
CA ARG A 173 3.11 -14.48 17.75
C ARG A 173 4.13 -14.80 18.80
N GLY A 174 5.37 -14.96 18.36
CA GLY A 174 6.45 -15.20 19.29
C GLY A 174 7.79 -14.84 18.72
N LEU A 175 8.73 -14.49 19.62
CA LEU A 175 10.11 -14.27 19.23
C LEU A 175 11.04 -14.67 20.38
N ALA A 176 12.23 -15.06 20.03
CA ALA A 176 13.31 -15.30 20.97
C ALA A 176 14.62 -14.80 20.36
N UNK A 177 15.37 -13.95 21.04
CA UNK A 177 16.54 -13.41 20.65
C UNK A 177 17.53 -13.68 21.68
N GLY A 178 18.82 -13.79 21.36
CA GLY A 178 19.89 -13.79 22.35
C GLY A 178 21.24 -14.19 21.78
N GLU A 179 22.22 -14.27 22.64
CA GLU A 179 23.58 -14.68 22.26
C GLU A 179 23.64 -16.20 22.10
N ILE A 180 24.12 -16.65 20.95
CA ILE A 180 24.28 -18.09 20.63
C ILE A 180 25.70 -18.54 20.97
N ALA A 181 26.68 -17.71 20.63
CA ALA A 181 28.08 -17.95 20.83
C ALA A 181 28.78 -16.61 20.94
N ASN A 182 30.07 -16.60 21.23
CA ASN A 182 30.81 -15.35 21.37
C ASN A 182 30.72 -14.54 20.10
N ASN A 183 30.19 -13.31 20.22
CA ASN A 183 29.98 -12.36 19.11
C ASN A 183 29.02 -12.87 18.04
N VAL A 184 28.19 -13.87 18.36
CA VAL A 184 27.16 -14.39 17.45
C VAL A 184 25.81 -14.29 18.17
N TYR A 185 24.88 -13.57 17.56
CA TYR A 185 23.55 -13.35 18.12
C TYR A 185 22.52 -13.91 17.15
N GLY A 186 21.48 -14.51 17.69
CA GLY A 186 20.45 -15.10 16.87
C GLY A 186 19.07 -14.69 17.29
N LYS A 187 18.13 -14.78 16.36
CA LYS A 187 16.74 -14.50 16.62
C LYS A 187 15.88 -15.38 15.73
N ILE A 188 14.77 -15.84 16.29
CA ILE A 188 13.70 -16.45 15.52
C ILE A 188 12.40 -15.79 15.92
N SER A 189 11.50 -15.64 14.97
CA SER A 189 10.16 -15.10 15.23
C SER A 189 9.14 -15.77 14.33
N PHE A 190 7.89 -15.77 14.79
CA PHE A 190 6.78 -16.27 13.98
C PHE A 190 5.53 -15.45 14.27
N SER A 191 4.62 -15.45 13.28
CA SER A 191 3.31 -14.85 13.41
C SER A 191 2.33 -15.73 12.64
N SER A 192 1.23 -16.10 13.28
CA SER A 192 0.18 -16.90 12.67
C SER A 192 -1.15 -16.20 12.92
N ARG A 193 -1.89 -15.87 11.85
CA ARG A 193 -3.13 -15.10 11.95
C ARG A 193 -4.25 -15.80 11.23
N ARG A 194 -5.37 -15.93 11.89
CA ARG A 194 -6.60 -16.54 11.36
C ARG A 194 -7.81 -15.68 11.74
N ARG A 195 -8.71 -15.52 10.79
CA ARG A 195 -10.00 -14.87 11.03
C ARG A 195 -10.97 -15.27 9.94
N GLU A 196 -12.23 -15.53 10.31
CA GLU A 196 -13.29 -15.75 9.33
C GLU A 196 -13.56 -14.45 8.57
N GLY A 197 -14.15 -14.57 7.38
CA GLY A 197 -14.56 -13.43 6.59
C GLY A 197 -15.78 -12.73 7.16
N TYR A 198 -16.05 -11.55 6.62
CA TYR A 198 -17.16 -10.72 7.09
C TYR A 198 -18.16 -10.39 5.97
N VAL A 199 -18.04 -11.04 4.82
CA VAL A 199 -19.00 -10.85 3.72
C VAL A 199 -19.63 -12.19 3.36
N UNK A 200 -20.76 -12.20 3.15
CA UNK A 200 -21.50 -13.32 2.91
C UNK A 200 -22.08 -13.21 1.58
N SER A 201 -22.10 -14.34 0.88
CA SER A 201 -22.80 -14.39 -0.40
C SER A 201 -24.26 -14.78 -0.22
N MET A 202 -25.12 -14.01 -0.83
CA MET A 202 -26.57 -14.26 -0.76
C MET A 202 -27.07 -15.10 -1.94
N ILE A 203 -26.18 -15.61 -2.77
CA ILE A 203 -26.57 -16.30 -4.01
C ILE A 203 -27.47 -17.51 -3.74
N ALA A 204 -27.31 -18.15 -2.58
CA ALA A 204 -28.12 -19.27 -2.16
C ALA A 204 -29.61 -18.93 -1.97
N GLN A 205 -29.89 -17.64 -1.75
CA GLN A 205 -31.27 -17.19 -1.54
C GLN A 205 -32.03 -16.96 -2.86
N TYR A 206 -31.31 -17.06 -3.98
CA TYR A 206 -31.87 -16.77 -5.30
C TYR A 206 -31.54 -17.89 -6.30
N PRO A 207 -31.89 -19.15 -5.99
CA PRO A 207 -31.47 -20.26 -6.87
C PRO A 207 -32.12 -20.20 -8.26
N GLU A 208 -33.25 -19.55 -8.39
CA GLU A 208 -33.92 -19.39 -9.69
C GLU A 208 -33.17 -18.46 -10.64
N TYR A 209 -32.26 -17.60 -10.09
CA TYR A 209 -31.46 -16.70 -10.89
C TYR A 209 -30.04 -17.21 -11.11
N PHE A 210 -29.59 -18.16 -10.29
CA PHE A 210 -28.25 -18.68 -10.35
C PHE A 210 -28.23 -20.21 -10.41
N PRO A 211 -28.82 -20.78 -11.45
CA PRO A 211 -28.96 -22.25 -11.49
C PRO A 211 -27.65 -23.00 -11.67
N SER A 212 -26.60 -22.32 -12.11
CA SER A 212 -25.30 -22.95 -12.32
C SER A 212 -24.47 -23.07 -11.04
N VAL A 213 -24.90 -22.42 -9.97
CA VAL A 213 -24.12 -22.44 -8.71
C VAL A 213 -24.34 -23.79 -8.01
N SER A 214 -23.24 -24.45 -7.67
CA SER A 214 -23.30 -25.73 -6.98
C SER A 214 -23.97 -25.56 -5.60
N SER A 215 -24.82 -26.49 -5.24
CA SER A 215 -25.45 -26.48 -3.94
C SER A 215 -24.44 -26.62 -2.79
N ASN A 216 -23.27 -27.18 -3.10
CA ASN A 216 -22.21 -27.31 -2.10
C ASN A 216 -21.53 -25.99 -1.77
N LEU A 217 -21.65 -25.00 -2.62
CA LEU A 217 -21.05 -23.69 -2.40
C LEU A 217 -21.98 -22.73 -1.65
N LEU A 218 -23.25 -23.07 -1.55
CA LEU A 218 -24.26 -22.17 -0.99
C LEU A 218 -24.05 -21.94 0.51
N GLY A 219 -23.79 -20.70 0.89
CA GLY A 219 -23.73 -20.30 2.28
C GLY A 219 -22.42 -20.61 2.99
N GLN A 220 -21.38 -21.00 2.28
CA GLN A 220 -20.09 -21.35 2.89
C GLN A 220 -18.96 -20.44 2.46
N PHE A 221 -19.26 -19.27 1.93
CA PHE A 221 -18.21 -18.38 1.44
C PHE A 221 -17.62 -17.56 2.57
N ASP A 222 -16.31 -17.66 2.71
CA ASP A 222 -15.56 -16.97 3.76
C ASP A 222 -14.77 -15.81 3.13
N GLN A 223 -15.52 -14.81 2.66
CA GLN A 223 -14.95 -13.69 1.92
C GLN A 223 -14.31 -12.67 2.86
N HIS A 224 -13.12 -12.15 2.48
CA HIS A 224 -12.31 -11.21 3.28
C HIS A 224 -11.81 -11.86 4.57
N ASN A 225 -11.51 -13.14 4.53
CA ASN A 225 -10.87 -13.85 5.63
C ASN A 225 -9.37 -13.55 5.67
N VAL A 226 -8.71 -14.02 6.72
CA VAL A 226 -7.27 -13.87 6.90
C VAL A 226 -6.66 -15.24 7.15
N UNK A 227 -5.53 -15.53 6.59
CA UNK A 227 -4.86 -16.61 6.78
C UNK A 227 -3.51 -16.37 6.50
N SER A 228 -2.75 -16.31 7.37
CA SER A 228 -1.35 -15.89 7.14
C SER A 228 -0.43 -16.52 8.17
N ASP A 229 0.68 -17.04 7.72
CA ASP A 229 1.76 -17.53 8.60
C ASP A 229 3.07 -16.91 8.12
N SER A 230 3.88 -16.41 9.07
CA SER A 230 5.17 -15.77 8.77
C SER A 230 6.23 -16.28 9.73
N PHE A 231 7.41 -16.55 9.20
CA PHE A 231 8.58 -16.98 9.98
C PHE A 231 9.79 -16.14 9.58
N ARG A 232 10.59 -15.78 10.56
CA ARG A 232 11.82 -15.03 10.32
C ARG A 232 12.94 -15.55 11.20
N GLY A 233 14.12 -15.69 10.63
CA GLY A 233 15.34 -16.02 11.36
C GLY A 233 16.42 -15.01 11.03
N ALA A 234 17.24 -14.68 12.02
CA ALA A 234 18.32 -13.71 11.83
C ALA A 234 19.55 -14.13 12.64
N LEU A 235 20.72 -13.93 12.04
CA LEU A 235 22.01 -14.09 12.71
C LEU A 235 22.79 -12.81 12.56
N ARG A 236 23.41 -12.38 13.64
CA ARG A 236 24.27 -11.21 13.65
C ARG A 236 25.63 -11.64 14.20
N PHE A 237 26.67 -11.30 13.47
CA PHE A 237 28.05 -11.68 13.79
C PHE A 237 28.90 -10.42 13.85
N THR A 238 29.55 -10.19 14.99
CA THR A 238 30.39 -9.00 15.21
C THR A 238 31.79 -9.46 15.62
N PRO A 239 32.59 -9.95 14.62
CA PRO A 239 33.91 -10.51 14.94
C PRO A 239 34.89 -9.46 15.43
N SER A 240 34.66 -8.20 15.15
CA SER A 240 35.48 -7.10 15.64
C SER A 240 34.60 -5.86 15.82
N ASP A 241 35.19 -4.80 16.36
CA ASP A 241 34.46 -3.53 16.53
C ASP A 241 34.17 -2.84 15.18
N ARG A 242 34.84 -3.28 14.09
CA ARG A 242 34.69 -2.65 12.79
C ARG A 242 33.88 -3.47 11.79
N LEU A 243 33.59 -4.72 12.08
CA LEU A 243 32.92 -5.60 11.12
C LEU A 243 31.63 -6.17 11.72
N GLU A 244 30.54 -6.02 11.02
CA GLU A 244 29.26 -6.61 11.38
C GLU A 244 28.66 -7.30 10.15
N VAL A 245 28.21 -8.54 10.35
CA VAL A 245 27.56 -9.32 9.32
C VAL A 245 26.19 -9.71 9.84
N ASN A 246 25.14 -9.41 9.04
CA ASN A 246 23.77 -9.76 9.35
C ASN A 246 23.22 -10.66 8.24
N LEU A 247 22.71 -11.83 8.60
CA LEU A 247 22.05 -12.76 7.71
C LEU A 247 20.60 -12.88 8.17
N THR A 248 19.67 -12.74 7.24
CA THR A 248 18.24 -12.82 7.54
C THR A 248 17.54 -13.70 6.52
N ALA A 249 16.63 -14.53 7.00
CA ALA A 249 15.75 -15.30 6.12
C ALA A 249 14.33 -15.17 6.61
N ASN A 250 13.39 -15.03 5.69
CA ASN A 250 11.98 -14.97 6.04
C ASN A 250 11.17 -15.81 5.06
N TYR A 251 10.10 -16.39 5.57
CA TYR A 251 9.14 -17.15 4.79
C TYR A 251 7.74 -16.78 5.25
N SER A 252 6.86 -16.46 4.31
CA SER A 252 5.47 -16.15 4.61
C SER A 252 4.58 -16.91 3.65
N THR A 253 3.45 -17.37 4.15
CA THR A 253 2.43 -18.01 3.33
C THR A 253 1.07 -17.43 3.68
N MET A 254 0.27 -17.19 2.65
CA MET A 254 -1.09 -16.68 2.80
C MET A 254 -2.01 -17.52 1.94
N ASP A 255 -3.18 -17.84 2.48
CA ASP A 255 -4.21 -18.61 1.75
C ASP A 255 -5.56 -18.07 2.17
N ARG A 256 -6.15 -17.24 1.33
CA ARG A 256 -7.41 -16.60 1.65
C ARG A 256 -8.31 -16.52 0.41
N ALA A 257 -9.54 -16.07 0.63
CA ALA A 257 -10.46 -15.81 -0.46
C ALA A 257 -9.91 -14.73 -1.39
N GLY A 258 -10.29 -14.80 -2.65
CA GLY A 258 -9.88 -13.82 -3.64
C GLY A 258 -10.61 -12.50 -3.49
N PRO A 259 -10.42 -11.59 -4.43
CA PRO A 259 -11.13 -10.32 -4.42
C PRO A 259 -12.63 -10.51 -4.36
N SER A 260 -13.29 -9.74 -3.54
CA SER A 260 -14.72 -9.83 -3.30
C SER A 260 -15.27 -8.41 -3.18
N TYR A 261 -16.35 -8.16 -3.87
CA TYR A 261 -16.90 -6.81 -4.00
C TYR A 261 -18.40 -6.83 -4.07
N LYS A 262 -18.97 -5.67 -3.83
CA LYS A 262 -20.39 -5.41 -4.01
C LYS A 262 -20.54 -4.51 -5.24
N SER A 263 -21.43 -4.88 -6.16
CA SER A 263 -21.67 -4.06 -7.34
C SER A 263 -22.52 -2.85 -6.97
N ILE A 264 -22.06 -1.67 -7.39
CA ILE A 264 -22.75 -0.39 -7.17
C ILE A 264 -23.27 0.09 -8.51
N GLY A 265 -24.56 0.18 -8.67
CA GLY A 265 -25.17 0.62 -9.93
C GLY A 265 -25.05 2.13 -10.13
N PRO A 266 -25.45 2.61 -11.31
CA PRO A 266 -25.47 4.06 -11.58
C PRO A 266 -26.29 4.79 -10.52
N GLY A 267 -25.79 5.91 -10.07
CA GLY A 267 -26.41 6.66 -8.98
C GLY A 267 -26.03 6.20 -7.59
N GLY A 268 -25.08 5.25 -7.48
CA GLY A 268 -24.56 4.81 -6.20
C GLY A 268 -25.42 3.84 -5.44
N ILE A 269 -26.42 3.26 -6.10
CA ILE A 269 -27.33 2.30 -5.44
C ILE A 269 -26.87 0.89 -5.80
N PRO A 270 -26.54 0.05 -4.82
CA PRO A 270 -26.14 -1.33 -5.10
C PRO A 270 -27.21 -2.07 -5.88
N PHE A 271 -26.81 -2.73 -6.94
CA PHE A 271 -27.69 -3.51 -7.80
C PHE A 271 -28.94 -2.73 -8.27
N SER A 272 -28.76 -1.43 -8.57
CA SER A 272 -29.90 -0.58 -8.89
C SER A 272 -30.73 -1.09 -10.06
N ALA A 273 -30.09 -1.71 -11.05
CA ALA A 273 -30.80 -2.25 -12.22
C ALA A 273 -31.47 -3.58 -11.92
N ASP A 274 -30.93 -4.35 -10.99
CA ASP A 274 -31.40 -5.72 -10.72
C ASP A 274 -32.16 -5.87 -9.42
N ALA A 275 -32.15 -4.85 -8.56
CA ALA A 275 -32.88 -4.89 -7.30
C ALA A 275 -34.39 -5.14 -7.52
N ALA A 276 -34.92 -4.64 -8.61
CA ALA A 276 -36.32 -4.86 -8.95
C ALA A 276 -36.62 -6.32 -9.33
N LEU A 277 -35.58 -7.07 -9.71
CA LEU A 277 -35.72 -8.46 -10.10
C LEU A 277 -35.50 -9.42 -8.94
N LEU A 278 -34.86 -8.95 -7.85
CA LEU A 278 -34.53 -9.79 -6.70
C LEU A 278 -35.56 -9.59 -5.59
N PRO A 279 -36.44 -10.54 -5.35
CA PRO A 279 -37.46 -10.38 -4.32
C PRO A 279 -36.85 -10.21 -2.94
N ASN A 280 -37.37 -9.26 -2.17
CA ASN A 280 -36.96 -9.01 -0.80
C ASN A 280 -35.51 -8.55 -0.66
N TYR A 281 -34.94 -7.97 -1.71
CA TYR A 281 -33.58 -7.45 -1.65
C TYR A 281 -33.50 -6.31 -0.62
N VAL A 282 -32.54 -6.44 0.29
CA VAL A 282 -32.25 -5.42 1.29
C VAL A 282 -30.77 -5.07 1.16
N GLU A 283 -30.50 -3.81 1.04
CA GLU A 283 -29.12 -3.37 0.90
C GLU A 283 -28.31 -3.62 2.17
N ASN A 284 -27.16 -4.28 2.01
CA ASN A 284 -26.22 -4.54 3.09
C ASN A 284 -24.84 -4.62 2.46
N ILE A 285 -23.92 -3.78 2.90
CA ILE A 285 -22.58 -3.72 2.28
C ILE A 285 -21.77 -5.01 2.51
N HIS A 286 -22.14 -5.81 3.53
CA HIS A 286 -21.45 -7.05 3.85
C HIS A 286 -22.13 -8.27 3.23
N GLU A 287 -22.92 -8.06 2.18
CA GLU A 287 -23.54 -9.11 1.42
C GLU A 287 -23.36 -8.86 -0.07
N ASN A 288 -23.18 -9.93 -0.83
CA ASN A 288 -23.05 -9.81 -2.28
C ASN A 288 -23.68 -11.02 -2.97
N LEU A 289 -23.52 -11.10 -4.29
CA LEU A 289 -24.03 -12.19 -5.10
C LEU A 289 -22.90 -12.94 -5.80
N LEU A 290 -21.76 -13.04 -5.15
CA LEU A 290 -20.59 -13.71 -5.72
C LEU A 290 -20.79 -15.22 -5.72
N GLU A 291 -20.51 -15.87 -6.85
CA GLU A 291 -20.76 -17.31 -6.99
C GLU A 291 -19.70 -18.19 -6.33
N ASP A 292 -18.51 -17.63 -6.09
CA ASP A 292 -17.39 -18.37 -5.51
C ASP A 292 -16.46 -17.36 -4.87
N PRO A 293 -15.87 -17.67 -3.71
CA PRO A 293 -14.99 -16.71 -3.06
C PRO A 293 -13.65 -16.51 -3.77
N GLY A 294 -13.32 -17.37 -4.74
CA GLY A 294 -12.02 -17.30 -5.38
C GLY A 294 -10.89 -17.67 -4.44
N LEU A 295 -9.69 -17.28 -4.82
CA LEU A 295 -8.54 -17.51 -3.95
C LEU A 295 -7.49 -16.42 -4.15
N SER A 296 -6.68 -16.23 -3.12
CA SER A 296 -5.50 -15.38 -3.14
C SER A 296 -4.45 -16.05 -2.28
N ARG A 297 -3.41 -16.58 -2.92
CA ARG A 297 -2.36 -17.33 -2.24
C ARG A 297 -1.00 -16.75 -2.57
N UNK A 298 -0.21 -16.48 -1.69
CA UNK A 298 1.00 -15.99 -1.85
C UNK A 298 1.92 -16.76 -1.06
N ASP A 299 3.03 -17.24 -1.56
CA ASP A 299 4.18 -17.78 -0.82
C ASP A 299 5.37 -16.90 -1.10
N ILE A 300 6.06 -16.46 -0.06
CA ILE A 300 7.12 -15.45 -0.15
C ILE A 300 8.33 -15.97 0.62
N LEU A 301 9.50 -16.02 -0.05
CA LEU A 301 10.77 -16.37 0.56
C LEU A 301 11.75 -15.23 0.33
N GLY A 302 12.45 -14.81 1.38
CA GLY A 302 13.50 -13.81 1.26
C GLY A 302 14.73 -14.21 2.03
N VAL A 303 15.90 -13.96 1.46
CA VAL A 303 17.20 -14.20 2.11
C VAL A 303 18.07 -12.97 1.84
N THR A 304 18.66 -12.42 2.90
CA THR A 304 19.46 -11.20 2.80
C THR A 304 20.76 -11.36 3.58
N ALA A 305 21.85 -10.87 2.98
CA ALA A 305 23.14 -10.79 3.64
C ALA A 305 23.62 -9.35 3.60
N ARG A 306 23.92 -8.79 4.78
CA ARG A 306 24.43 -7.44 4.89
C ARG A 306 25.76 -7.46 5.61
N ILE A 307 26.75 -6.81 5.04
CA ILE A 307 28.08 -6.67 5.61
C ILE A 307 28.36 -5.18 5.76
N ASP A 308 28.70 -4.76 6.98
CA ASP A 308 29.08 -3.38 7.27
C ASP A 308 30.51 -3.39 7.80
N TYR A 309 31.38 -2.60 7.21
CA TYR A 309 32.79 -2.52 7.60
C TYR A 309 33.20 -1.07 7.78
N GLU A 310 33.68 -0.76 8.99
CA GLU A 310 34.20 0.58 9.26
C GLU A 310 35.66 0.63 8.78
N ILE A 311 35.87 1.25 7.63
CA ILE A 311 37.20 1.41 7.03
C ILE A 311 38.08 2.26 7.96
N SER A 312 37.46 3.32 8.50
CA SER A 312 38.10 4.22 9.47
C SER A 312 37.02 4.76 10.41
N ASP A 313 37.41 5.61 11.34
CA ASP A 313 36.44 6.25 12.24
C ASP A 313 35.46 7.16 11.50
N SER A 314 35.80 7.57 10.27
CA SER A 314 34.98 8.52 9.50
C SER A 314 34.43 7.94 8.20
N MET A 315 34.71 6.68 7.89
CA MET A 315 34.30 6.09 6.61
C MET A 315 33.86 4.65 6.79
N SER A 316 32.70 4.30 6.22
CA SER A 316 32.13 2.96 6.30
C SER A 316 31.77 2.45 4.92
N PHE A 317 31.89 1.14 4.74
CA PHE A 317 31.50 0.43 3.53
C PHE A 317 30.43 -0.59 3.89
N SER A 318 29.38 -0.68 3.04
CA SER A 318 28.30 -1.66 3.23
C SER A 318 28.09 -2.45 1.94
N SER A 319 27.80 -3.73 2.09
CA SER A 319 27.41 -4.62 1.01
C SER A 319 26.08 -5.26 1.38
N LEU A 320 25.09 -5.15 0.52
CA LEU A 320 23.75 -5.68 0.77
C LEU A 320 23.37 -6.55 -0.42
N THR A 321 23.16 -7.84 -0.17
CA THR A 321 22.80 -8.81 -1.20
C THR A 321 21.51 -9.50 -0.79
N SER A 322 20.57 -9.64 -1.72
CA SER A 322 19.28 -10.24 -1.42
C SER A 322 18.78 -11.10 -2.58
N PHE A 323 18.14 -12.18 -2.23
CA PHE A 323 17.34 -13.00 -3.15
C PHE A 323 15.94 -13.11 -2.56
N ARG A 324 14.92 -12.90 -3.43
CA ARG A 324 13.52 -12.96 -3.01
C ARG A 324 12.72 -13.71 -4.06
N GLN A 325 11.85 -14.59 -3.59
CA GLN A 325 10.94 -15.34 -4.46
C GLN A 325 9.51 -15.09 -3.99
N VAL A 326 8.62 -14.80 -4.94
CA VAL A 326 7.19 -14.62 -4.69
C VAL A 326 6.44 -15.53 -5.65
N GLU A 327 5.64 -16.46 -5.11
CA GLU A 327 4.71 -17.24 -5.89
C GLU A 327 3.32 -16.81 -5.49
N ALA A 328 2.48 -16.44 -6.46
CA ALA A 328 1.15 -15.93 -6.17
C ALA A 328 0.14 -16.54 -7.13
N ASP A 329 -0.93 -17.10 -6.58
CA ASP A 329 -2.07 -17.57 -7.35
C ASP A 329 -3.27 -16.71 -6.97
N GLN A 330 -3.93 -16.16 -7.98
CA GLN A 330 -5.07 -15.29 -7.79
C GLN A 330 -6.22 -15.75 -8.64
N GLN A 331 -7.40 -15.77 -8.06
CA GLN A 331 -8.61 -16.06 -8.81
C GLN A 331 -9.71 -15.18 -8.26
N TRP A 332 -10.35 -14.41 -9.14
CA TRP A 332 -11.48 -13.61 -8.72
C TRP A 332 -12.64 -13.81 -9.70
N PHE A 333 -13.83 -13.90 -9.13
CA PHE A 333 -15.03 -14.23 -9.86
C PHE A 333 -15.81 -12.98 -10.24
N LEU A 334 -16.44 -13.03 -11.42
CA LEU A 334 -17.12 -11.91 -12.04
C LEU A 334 -18.64 -12.07 -12.03
N SER A 335 -19.17 -12.82 -11.09
CA SER A 335 -20.63 -12.97 -11.03
C SER A 335 -21.26 -11.68 -10.55
N THR A 336 -21.41 -10.78 -11.49
CA THR A 336 -22.13 -9.55 -11.20
C THR A 336 -23.45 -9.57 -11.95
N PRO A 337 -24.52 -9.16 -11.33
CA PRO A 337 -25.73 -8.89 -12.06
C PRO A 337 -25.66 -7.57 -12.81
N ASN A 338 -24.49 -7.16 -13.21
CA ASN A 338 -24.33 -5.92 -13.93
C ASN A 338 -24.55 -6.13 -15.42
N LEU A 339 -25.79 -6.45 -15.74
CA LEU A 339 -26.10 -6.83 -17.10
C LEU A 339 -27.11 -5.92 -17.77
N THR A 340 -27.34 -4.75 -17.19
CA THR A 340 -28.10 -3.72 -17.90
C THR A 340 -27.41 -3.42 -19.22
N ALA A 341 -26.07 -3.34 -19.17
CA ALA A 341 -25.25 -3.13 -20.37
C ALA A 341 -25.48 -4.20 -21.42
N LEU A 342 -25.38 -5.45 -21.00
CA LEU A 342 -25.48 -6.56 -21.93
C LEU A 342 -26.92 -6.77 -22.40
N ARG A 343 -27.90 -6.54 -21.53
CA ARG A 343 -29.31 -6.60 -21.91
C ARG A 343 -29.62 -5.66 -23.08
N LEU A 344 -29.10 -4.45 -22.97
CA LEU A 344 -29.36 -3.46 -24.01
C LEU A 344 -28.66 -3.80 -25.32
N SER A 345 -27.46 -4.32 -25.26
CA SER A 345 -26.68 -4.67 -26.44
C SER A 345 -27.22 -5.91 -27.15
N THR A 346 -27.84 -6.84 -26.40
CA THR A 346 -28.39 -8.07 -26.98
C THR A 346 -29.88 -7.98 -27.31
N GLY A 347 -30.54 -6.91 -26.86
CA GLY A 347 -31.97 -6.76 -27.09
C GLY A 347 -32.85 -7.74 -26.30
N LEU A 348 -32.35 -8.29 -25.22
CA LEU A 348 -33.06 -9.25 -24.37
C LEU A 348 -33.55 -8.54 -23.10
N PRO A 349 -34.73 -7.93 -23.13
CA PRO A 349 -35.13 -7.01 -22.09
C PRO A 349 -35.60 -7.63 -20.79
N GLN A 350 -35.82 -8.92 -20.72
CA GLN A 350 -36.50 -9.52 -19.59
C GLN A 350 -35.78 -10.71 -18.96
N VAL A 351 -34.63 -11.10 -19.47
CA VAL A 351 -33.97 -12.33 -19.02
C VAL A 351 -32.72 -11.97 -18.19
N PRO A 352 -32.59 -12.48 -16.97
CA PRO A 352 -31.36 -12.26 -16.21
C PRO A 352 -30.16 -12.90 -16.90
N LEU A 353 -29.20 -12.07 -17.24
CA LEU A 353 -27.94 -12.47 -17.84
C LEU A 353 -26.86 -12.31 -16.80
N PHE A 354 -25.98 -13.25 -16.68
CA PHE A 354 -24.90 -13.22 -15.70
C PHE A 354 -23.59 -13.50 -16.40
N LEU A 355 -22.59 -12.68 -16.10
CA LEU A 355 -21.23 -13.06 -16.39
C LEU A 355 -20.88 -14.19 -15.44
N VAL A 356 -20.41 -15.30 -15.98
CA VAL A 356 -19.95 -16.43 -15.17
C VAL A 356 -18.50 -16.70 -15.54
N GLY A 357 -17.71 -16.97 -14.53
CA GLY A 357 -16.32 -17.28 -14.74
C GLY A 357 -15.43 -16.46 -13.85
N SER A 358 -14.16 -16.53 -14.14
CA SER A 358 -13.15 -15.93 -13.29
C SER A 358 -12.05 -15.29 -14.12
N ASN A 359 -11.26 -14.49 -13.45
CA ASN A 359 -9.95 -14.07 -13.94
C ASN A 359 -8.94 -14.79 -13.05
N ASP A 360 -8.16 -15.67 -13.67
CA ASP A 360 -7.19 -16.49 -12.96
C ASP A 360 -5.80 -16.09 -13.41
N TYR A 361 -4.90 -15.81 -12.47
CA TYR A 361 -3.51 -15.63 -12.84
C TYR A 361 -2.59 -16.14 -11.76
N SER A 362 -1.43 -16.62 -12.19
CA SER A 362 -0.36 -17.02 -11.32
C SER A 362 0.91 -16.27 -11.72
N ASP A 363 1.62 -15.82 -10.72
CA ASP A 363 2.92 -15.15 -10.86
C ASP A 363 3.97 -15.98 -10.13
N ASP A 364 5.11 -16.18 -10.77
CA ASP A 364 6.29 -16.76 -10.15
C ASP A 364 7.42 -15.76 -10.40
N SER A 365 7.89 -15.12 -9.35
CA SER A 365 8.81 -13.99 -9.47
C SER A 365 10.05 -14.22 -8.61
N ASP A 366 11.22 -14.14 -9.25
CA ASP A 366 12.53 -14.18 -8.57
C ASP A 366 13.20 -12.83 -8.73
N THR A 367 13.67 -12.26 -7.62
CA THR A 367 14.39 -11.00 -7.63
C THR A 367 15.73 -11.14 -6.90
N PHE A 368 16.80 -10.78 -7.58
CA PHE A 368 18.13 -10.68 -6.99
C PHE A 368 18.55 -9.23 -6.99
N THR A 369 19.03 -8.72 -5.83
CA THR A 369 19.56 -7.36 -5.74
C THR A 369 20.92 -7.37 -5.06
N HIS A 370 21.73 -6.38 -5.42
CA HIS A 370 23.02 -6.18 -4.78
C HIS A 370 23.35 -4.68 -4.77
N GLU A 371 23.76 -4.19 -3.60
CA GLU A 371 24.16 -2.79 -3.46
C GLU A 371 25.46 -2.70 -2.68
N PHE A 372 26.37 -1.89 -3.21
CA PHE A 372 27.55 -1.43 -2.48
C PHE A 372 27.35 0.02 -2.11
N ARG A 373 27.71 0.38 -0.90
CA ARG A 373 27.58 1.76 -0.43
C ARG A 373 28.81 2.16 0.38
N LEU A 374 29.28 3.35 0.07
CA LEU A 374 30.36 3.98 0.84
C LEU A 374 29.78 5.23 1.50
N THR A 375 29.92 5.35 2.81
CA THR A 375 29.45 6.51 3.55
C THR A 375 30.59 7.07 4.37
N GLY A 376 30.60 8.38 4.52
CA GLY A 376 31.62 9.01 5.33
C GLY A 376 31.25 10.41 5.76
N SER A 377 32.06 10.95 6.65
CA SER A 377 31.91 12.28 7.21
C SER A 377 33.26 12.94 7.37
N THR A 378 33.31 14.24 7.08
CA THR A 378 34.42 15.12 7.45
C THR A 378 33.83 16.31 8.19
N ASP A 379 34.63 17.20 8.64
CA ASP A 379 34.13 18.46 9.25
C ASP A 379 33.25 19.25 8.27
N UNK A 380 33.40 18.95 7.06
CA UNK A 380 32.74 19.81 6.13
C UNK A 380 31.60 19.19 5.45
N MET A 381 31.71 17.94 5.48
CA MET A 381 30.67 17.32 4.69
C MET A 381 30.33 15.88 5.13
N ASP A 382 29.12 15.47 4.78
CA ASP A 382 28.68 14.07 4.83
C ASP A 382 28.43 13.62 3.40
N TYR A 383 28.80 12.35 3.10
CA TYR A 383 28.66 11.86 1.72
C TYR A 383 28.24 10.40 1.66
N UNK A 384 27.50 9.94 0.58
CA UNK A 384 27.11 8.64 0.34
C UNK A 384 27.41 8.44 -1.08
N ALA A 385 27.89 7.34 -1.42
CA ALA A 385 28.04 6.91 -2.83
C ALA A 385 27.69 5.44 -2.92
N GLY A 386 27.08 5.05 -4.03
CA GLY A 386 26.66 3.65 -4.14
C GLY A 386 26.57 3.15 -5.56
N LEU A 387 26.61 1.82 -5.67
CA LEU A 387 26.36 1.06 -6.90
C LEU A 387 25.26 0.08 -6.62
N TYR A 388 24.33 -0.09 -7.55
CA TYR A 388 23.16 -0.94 -7.37
C TYR A 388 22.92 -1.78 -8.62
N PHE A 389 22.53 -3.03 -8.38
CA PHE A 389 22.16 -3.98 -9.44
C PHE A 389 20.91 -4.73 -9.04
N MET A 390 19.99 -4.94 -9.98
CA MET A 390 18.81 -5.77 -9.79
C MET A 390 18.56 -6.60 -11.04
N ASN A 391 18.22 -7.86 -10.82
CA ASN A 391 17.64 -8.73 -11.86
C ASN A 391 16.34 -9.30 -11.32
N GLU A 392 15.25 -9.10 -12.04
CA GLU A 392 13.94 -9.63 -11.66
C GLU A 392 13.36 -10.40 -12.82
N ARG A 393 12.91 -11.62 -12.56
CA ARG A 393 12.21 -12.46 -13.53
C ARG A 393 10.83 -12.76 -13.00
N THR A 394 9.81 -12.55 -13.81
CA THR A 394 8.42 -12.86 -13.44
C THR A 394 7.77 -13.59 -14.60
N ASP A 395 7.35 -14.82 -14.33
CA ASP A 395 6.51 -15.58 -15.24
C ASP A 395 5.07 -15.42 -14.80
N ARG A 396 4.22 -15.02 -15.73
CA ARG A 396 2.80 -14.83 -15.44
C ARG A 396 1.97 -15.62 -16.43
N ASN A 397 1.02 -16.37 -15.89
CA ASN A 397 0.01 -17.09 -16.66
C ASN A 397 -1.35 -16.54 -16.28
N GLU A 398 -2.02 -15.93 -17.25
CA GLU A 398 -3.34 -15.34 -17.03
C GLU A 398 -4.36 -15.94 -17.97
N THR A 399 -5.51 -16.37 -17.41
CA THR A 399 -6.62 -16.91 -18.19
C THR A 399 -7.94 -16.23 -17.81
N UNK A 400 -8.88 -16.08 -18.43
CA UNK A 400 -9.78 -15.65 -18.19
C UNK A 400 -10.71 -16.31 -18.51
N PRO A 401 -11.21 -17.43 -18.17
CA PRO A 401 -12.34 -18.28 -18.57
C PRO A 401 -13.68 -17.62 -18.24
N ILE A 402 -14.01 -16.57 -18.96
CA ILE A 402 -15.25 -15.82 -18.77
C ILE A 402 -16.27 -16.21 -19.83
N GLY A 403 -17.46 -16.60 -19.40
CA GLY A 403 -18.58 -16.92 -20.28
C GLY A 403 -19.83 -16.13 -19.90
N LEU A 404 -20.95 -16.46 -20.52
CA LEU A 404 -22.23 -15.82 -20.27
C LEU A 404 -23.26 -16.88 -19.96
N SER A 405 -24.07 -16.62 -18.96
CA SER A 405 -25.18 -17.51 -18.63
C SER A 405 -26.48 -16.74 -18.57
N UNK A 406 -27.33 -17.06 -19.21
CA UNK A 406 -28.49 -16.50 -19.19
C UNK A 406 -29.39 -17.34 -18.59
N SER A 407 -30.11 -16.94 -17.75
CA SER A 407 -31.18 -17.69 -17.11
C SER A 407 -32.47 -17.64 -17.96
N ASP A 408 -33.22 -18.70 -17.98
CA ASP A 408 -34.52 -18.74 -18.65
C ASP A 408 -35.63 -18.14 -17.79
N GLY A 409 -35.29 -17.69 -16.58
CA GLY A 409 -36.26 -17.11 -15.66
C GLY A 409 -37.12 -18.16 -14.95
N ALA A 410 -36.90 -19.43 -15.23
CA ALA A 410 -37.67 -20.53 -14.66
C ALA A 410 -36.77 -21.52 -13.92
N GLY A 411 -35.55 -21.09 -13.61
CA GLY A 411 -34.60 -21.94 -12.91
C GLY A 411 -33.68 -22.73 -13.82
N GLY A 412 -33.73 -22.46 -15.14
CA GLY A 412 -32.86 -23.10 -16.11
C GLY A 412 -31.92 -22.10 -16.75
N ILE A 413 -31.04 -22.60 -17.64
CA ILE A 413 -30.10 -21.79 -18.38
C ILE A 413 -30.57 -21.67 -19.84
N ALA A 414 -30.88 -20.48 -20.28
CA ALA A 414 -31.27 -20.21 -21.67
C ALA A 414 -30.08 -20.10 -22.61
N UNK A 415 -28.88 -19.65 -22.16
CA UNK A 415 -27.79 -19.57 -22.96
C UNK A 415 -26.56 -19.76 -22.15
N UNK A 416 -25.80 -20.11 -22.59
CA UNK A 416 -24.70 -20.28 -22.02
C UNK A 416 -23.79 -20.14 -23.05
N ILE A 417 -23.02 -19.29 -22.98
CA ILE A 417 -21.80 -19.16 -23.77
C ILE A 417 -20.66 -19.59 -22.86
N PRO A 418 -20.12 -20.76 -23.10
CA PRO A 418 -19.11 -21.29 -22.18
C PRO A 418 -17.83 -20.46 -22.21
N PRO A 419 -17.10 -20.50 -21.16
CA PRO A 419 -15.78 -19.87 -21.17
C PRO A 419 -14.83 -20.52 -22.18
N UNK A 420 -14.11 -19.73 -22.80
CA UNK A 420 -13.21 -20.21 -23.70
C UNK A 420 -11.92 -20.32 -23.00
N ASP A 421 -11.35 -21.31 -23.17
CA ASP A 421 -9.99 -21.54 -22.66
C ASP A 421 -8.99 -20.79 -23.52
N GLY A 422 -8.33 -19.85 -22.94
CA GLY A 422 -7.28 -19.07 -23.59
C GLY A 422 -6.69 -18.11 -22.59
N GLY A 423 -5.64 -17.44 -22.98
CA GLY A 423 -4.99 -16.54 -22.04
C GLY A 423 -3.75 -15.88 -22.58
N ASP A 424 -2.96 -15.36 -21.65
CA ASP A 424 -1.76 -14.58 -21.90
C ASP A 424 -0.64 -15.14 -21.02
N LEU A 425 0.31 -15.81 -21.66
CA LEU A 425 1.49 -16.36 -20.98
C LEU A 425 2.63 -15.40 -21.18
N GLN A 426 3.27 -14.99 -20.09
CA GLN A 426 4.34 -13.98 -20.13
C GLN A 426 5.56 -14.47 -19.39
N GLU A 427 6.73 -14.24 -19.98
CA GLU A 427 8.01 -14.34 -19.28
C GLU A 427 8.63 -12.94 -19.34
N ASN A 428 8.84 -12.32 -18.19
CA ASN A 428 9.35 -10.95 -18.08
C ASN A 428 10.70 -10.98 -17.38
N GLU A 429 11.66 -10.24 -17.90
CA GLU A 429 12.95 -10.08 -17.23
C GLU A 429 13.35 -8.61 -17.22
N THR A 430 13.73 -8.12 -16.05
CA THR A 430 14.21 -6.75 -15.87
C THR A 430 15.63 -6.77 -15.32
N ASP A 431 16.53 -6.05 -15.97
CA ASP A 431 17.85 -5.76 -15.43
C ASP A 431 17.95 -4.28 -15.17
N SER A 432 18.43 -3.89 -13.99
CA SER A 432 18.59 -2.51 -13.61
C SER A 432 19.95 -2.29 -12.98
N TYR A 433 20.64 -1.23 -13.43
CA TYR A 433 21.94 -0.84 -12.89
C TYR A 433 21.88 0.64 -12.54
N SER A 434 22.50 1.03 -11.42
CA SER A 434 22.60 2.46 -11.15
C SER A 434 23.85 2.77 -10.34
N PHE A 435 24.31 4.02 -10.46
CA PHE A 435 25.23 4.58 -9.49
C PHE A 435 24.66 5.90 -8.98
N PHE A 436 24.95 6.20 -7.73
CA PHE A 436 24.37 7.35 -7.07
C PHE A 436 25.33 7.92 -6.05
N GLY A 437 25.09 9.18 -5.72
CA GLY A 437 25.84 9.84 -4.70
C GLY A 437 25.11 11.06 -4.18
N GLN A 438 25.47 11.43 -2.96
CA GLN A 438 24.89 12.60 -2.31
C GLN A 438 25.94 13.18 -1.38
N VAL A 439 26.06 14.50 -1.37
CA VAL A 439 26.96 15.22 -0.48
C VAL A 439 26.17 16.32 0.22
N SER A 440 26.29 16.38 1.54
CA SER A 440 25.76 17.48 2.35
C SER A 440 26.93 18.28 2.87
N PHE A 441 27.01 19.55 2.47
CA PHE A 441 28.06 20.45 2.88
C PHE A 441 27.60 21.29 4.06
N ASN A 442 28.37 21.28 5.12
CA ASN A 442 28.11 22.12 6.30
C ASN A 442 28.69 23.53 6.02
N VAL A 443 27.83 24.43 5.54
CA VAL A 443 28.24 25.81 5.25
C VAL A 443 28.60 26.55 6.54
N THR A 444 27.76 26.31 7.56
CA THR A 444 28.05 26.71 8.94
C THR A 444 27.64 25.54 9.85
N ASP A 445 27.80 25.71 11.16
CA ASP A 445 27.32 24.69 12.11
C ASP A 445 25.82 24.52 12.04
N ALA A 446 25.08 25.54 11.57
CA ALA A 446 23.61 25.51 11.53
C ALA A 446 23.05 25.34 10.13
N LEU A 447 23.84 25.57 9.07
CA LEU A 447 23.33 25.60 7.71
C LEU A 447 24.07 24.59 6.85
N SER A 448 23.33 23.73 6.16
CA SER A 448 23.88 22.73 5.24
C SER A 448 23.21 22.84 3.87
N VAL A 449 23.95 22.45 2.84
CA VAL A 449 23.44 22.36 1.48
C VAL A 449 23.71 20.94 0.98
N THR A 450 22.67 20.30 0.44
CA THR A 450 22.74 18.93 -0.03
C THR A 450 22.57 18.88 -1.55
N VAL A 451 23.44 18.13 -2.22
CA VAL A 451 23.36 17.88 -3.66
C VAL A 451 23.51 16.39 -3.89
N GLY A 452 22.61 15.82 -4.67
CA GLY A 452 22.66 14.39 -4.97
C GLY A 452 22.25 14.10 -6.40
N GLY A 453 22.62 12.92 -6.85
CA GLY A 453 22.23 12.45 -8.17
C GLY A 453 22.33 10.95 -8.30
N ARG A 454 21.52 10.40 -9.20
CA ARG A 454 21.53 8.99 -9.50
C ARG A 454 21.28 8.78 -11.00
N LYS A 455 22.11 7.93 -11.62
CA LYS A 455 21.90 7.52 -13.00
C LYS A 455 21.51 6.07 -13.03
N THR A 456 20.38 5.76 -13.68
CA THR A 456 19.82 4.42 -13.75
C THR A 456 19.65 4.00 -15.20
N TRP A 457 20.02 2.75 -15.49
CA TRP A 457 19.77 2.08 -16.77
C TRP A 457 18.90 0.88 -16.51
N ASP A 458 17.79 0.78 -17.24
CA ASP A 458 16.84 -0.35 -17.15
C ASP A 458 16.73 -1.02 -18.50
N GLU A 459 16.68 -2.34 -18.49
CA GLU A 459 16.36 -3.15 -19.67
C GLU A 459 15.28 -4.12 -19.30
N LYS A 460 14.19 -4.11 -20.07
CA LYS A 460 13.11 -5.10 -19.90
C LYS A 460 12.97 -5.90 -21.18
N GLU A 461 12.84 -7.23 -21.02
CA GLU A 461 12.56 -8.15 -22.11
C GLU A 461 11.33 -8.95 -21.75
N ILE A 462 10.43 -9.14 -22.74
CA ILE A 462 9.22 -9.90 -22.53
C ILE A 462 9.04 -10.90 -23.66
N SER A 463 8.73 -12.14 -23.31
CA SER A 463 8.27 -13.19 -24.24
C SER A 463 6.81 -13.46 -23.91
N ARG A 464 5.96 -13.49 -24.94
CA ARG A 464 4.54 -13.47 -24.71
C ARG A 464 3.81 -14.34 -25.71
N LEU A 465 2.90 -15.19 -25.22
CA LEU A 465 2.04 -16.04 -26.02
C LEU A 465 0.59 -15.77 -25.67
N GLY A 466 -0.16 -15.25 -26.62
CA GLY A 466 -1.57 -14.97 -26.45
C GLY A 466 -2.43 -15.96 -27.20
N THR A 467 -3.48 -16.44 -26.56
CA THR A 467 -4.49 -17.29 -27.18
C THR A 467 -5.89 -16.72 -26.91
N PRO A 468 -6.81 -16.82 -27.91
CA PRO A 468 -8.09 -16.16 -27.80
C PRO A 468 -8.95 -16.61 -26.63
N THR A 469 -9.73 -15.70 -26.08
CA THR A 469 -10.80 -15.99 -25.14
C THR A 469 -12.11 -15.40 -25.66
N ALA A 470 -13.20 -15.69 -24.99
CA ALA A 470 -14.49 -15.12 -25.37
C ALA A 470 -14.50 -13.58 -25.28
N THR A 471 -13.74 -13.03 -24.32
CA THR A 471 -13.68 -11.59 -24.10
C THR A 471 -12.53 -10.92 -24.85
N ALA A 472 -11.59 -11.70 -25.38
CA ALA A 472 -10.46 -11.19 -26.15
C ALA A 472 -10.20 -12.09 -27.37
N PRO A 473 -11.11 -12.05 -28.37
CA PRO A 473 -11.01 -12.95 -29.51
C PRO A 473 -9.81 -12.64 -30.43
N ASN A 474 -9.25 -11.45 -30.33
CA ASN A 474 -8.09 -11.04 -31.14
C ASN A 474 -6.76 -11.26 -30.43
N ARG A 475 -6.76 -11.96 -29.30
CA ARG A 475 -5.54 -12.27 -28.55
C ARG A 475 -4.80 -13.41 -29.25
N ILE A 476 -4.09 -13.06 -30.32
CA ILE A 476 -3.33 -14.03 -31.12
C ILE A 476 -1.94 -13.45 -31.34
N PHE A 477 -0.96 -13.91 -30.54
CA PHE A 477 0.41 -13.42 -30.70
C PHE A 477 1.40 -14.38 -30.08
N ASP A 478 2.64 -14.33 -30.60
CA ASP A 478 3.76 -15.11 -30.09
C ASP A 478 5.03 -14.36 -30.47
N PHE A 479 5.66 -13.70 -29.49
CA PHE A 479 6.83 -12.86 -29.77
C PHE A 479 7.74 -12.74 -28.56
N THR A 480 8.95 -12.27 -28.81
CA THR A 480 9.89 -11.78 -27.80
C THR A 480 10.32 -10.38 -28.21
N THR A 481 10.30 -9.44 -27.28
CA THR A 481 10.72 -8.07 -27.54
C THR A 481 11.34 -7.49 -26.28
N GLY A 482 11.97 -6.33 -26.41
CA GLY A 482 12.54 -5.67 -25.26
C GLY A 482 12.81 -4.21 -25.53
N LYS A 483 13.09 -3.47 -24.45
CA LYS A 483 13.39 -2.05 -24.55
C LYS A 483 14.32 -1.63 -23.42
N LYS A 484 15.14 -0.64 -23.71
CA LYS A 484 16.06 -0.04 -22.74
C LYS A 484 15.66 1.39 -22.50
N TRP A 485 15.74 1.79 -21.22
CA TRP A 485 15.50 3.18 -20.82
C TRP A 485 16.64 3.60 -19.90
N ASN A 486 16.80 4.89 -19.74
CA ASN A 486 17.69 5.42 -18.70
C ASN A 486 17.10 6.69 -18.13
N ALA A 487 17.51 7.01 -16.91
CA ALA A 487 17.02 8.20 -16.23
C ALA A 487 18.10 8.74 -15.31
N PHE A 488 18.11 10.06 -15.17
CA PHE A 488 18.89 10.73 -14.14
C PHE A 488 17.91 11.38 -13.16
N THR A 489 18.16 11.19 -11.87
CA THR A 489 17.36 11.83 -10.82
C THR A 489 18.28 12.62 -9.91
N GLY A 490 17.98 13.89 -9.73
CA GLY A 490 18.77 14.78 -8.92
C GLY A 490 18.05 15.24 -7.68
N LYS A 491 18.82 15.80 -6.75
CA LYS A 491 18.28 16.38 -5.53
C LYS A 491 19.14 17.57 -5.14
N PHE A 492 18.47 18.64 -4.69
CA PHE A 492 19.11 19.81 -4.11
C PHE A 492 18.33 20.22 -2.88
N GLY A 493 19.03 20.47 -1.78
CA GLY A 493 18.38 20.87 -0.55
C GLY A 493 19.18 21.87 0.24
N VAL A 494 18.48 22.66 1.05
CA VAL A 494 19.06 23.57 2.03
C VAL A 494 18.43 23.23 3.37
N GLU A 495 19.27 23.00 4.38
CA GLU A 495 18.85 22.60 5.71
C GLU A 495 19.38 23.59 6.74
N TRP A 496 18.51 24.08 7.62
CA TRP A 496 18.85 25.10 8.60
C TRP A 496 18.37 24.69 9.98
N GLN A 497 19.31 24.39 10.88
CA GLN A 497 19.00 24.20 12.31
C GLN A 497 18.97 25.58 12.96
N ALA A 498 17.78 26.22 12.89
CA ALA A 498 17.65 27.60 13.35
C ALA A 498 17.89 27.76 14.85
N THR A 499 17.39 26.78 15.64
CA THR A 499 17.68 26.64 17.06
C THR A 499 17.82 25.16 17.37
N GLU A 500 18.10 24.80 18.62
CA GLU A 500 18.12 23.37 19.01
C GLU A 500 16.80 22.67 18.73
N ASP A 501 15.70 23.43 18.76
CA ASP A 501 14.34 22.89 18.69
C ASP A 501 13.61 23.27 17.40
N LEU A 502 14.30 23.92 16.46
CA LEU A 502 13.65 24.36 15.22
C LEU A 502 14.56 24.04 14.04
N PHE A 503 14.07 23.18 13.15
CA PHE A 503 14.74 22.78 11.92
C PHE A 503 13.85 23.17 10.74
N VAL A 504 14.46 23.79 9.73
CA VAL A 504 13.78 24.27 8.52
C VAL A 504 14.53 23.74 7.30
N TYR A 505 13.79 23.25 6.31
CA TYR A 505 14.42 22.77 5.10
C TYR A 505 13.63 23.17 3.86
N ALA A 506 14.33 23.25 2.73
CA ALA A 506 13.74 23.39 1.41
C ALA A 506 14.45 22.41 0.48
N THR A 507 13.67 21.64 -0.29
CA THR A 507 14.21 20.58 -1.13
C THR A 507 13.59 20.65 -2.51
N ALA A 508 14.40 20.39 -3.54
CA ALA A 508 13.96 20.08 -4.89
C ALA A 508 14.46 18.67 -5.20
N ALA A 509 13.57 17.75 -5.53
CA ALA A 509 13.93 16.33 -5.72
C ALA A 509 13.16 15.74 -6.89
N GLU A 510 13.88 14.94 -7.67
CA GLU A 510 13.32 14.22 -8.80
C GLU A 510 13.06 12.76 -8.45
N GLY A 511 12.11 12.16 -9.15
CA GLY A 511 11.87 10.74 -9.13
C GLY A 511 11.40 10.27 -10.48
N PHE A 512 11.47 8.96 -10.71
CA PHE A 512 10.93 8.39 -11.93
C PHE A 512 10.41 6.98 -11.66
N LYS A 513 9.50 6.53 -12.54
CA LYS A 513 9.08 5.14 -12.57
C LYS A 513 9.43 4.59 -13.95
N SER A 514 9.98 3.38 -13.97
CA SER A 514 10.47 2.75 -15.20
C SER A 514 9.34 2.52 -16.20
N GLY A 515 9.67 2.48 -17.48
CA GLY A 515 8.75 2.03 -18.49
C GLY A 515 8.43 0.54 -18.36
N GLY A 516 7.50 0.05 -19.15
CA GLY A 516 7.11 -1.34 -19.06
C GLY A 516 6.20 -1.78 -20.19
N TYR A 517 5.60 -2.95 -20.01
CA TYR A 517 4.70 -3.58 -20.96
C TYR A 517 3.35 -3.81 -20.30
N GLN A 518 2.30 -3.85 -21.14
CA GLN A 518 0.93 -4.04 -20.66
C GLN A 518 0.80 -5.29 -19.80
N GLY A 519 0.10 -5.18 -18.69
CA GLY A 519 -0.15 -6.32 -17.82
C GLY A 519 -1.04 -7.37 -18.45
N ALA A 520 -2.04 -6.91 -19.17
CA ALA A 520 -2.93 -7.78 -19.95
C ALA A 520 -3.10 -7.17 -21.33
N ALA A 521 -3.23 -8.00 -22.34
CA ALA A 521 -3.37 -7.49 -23.71
C ALA A 521 -4.36 -8.32 -24.48
N ALA A 522 -5.29 -7.63 -25.13
CA ALA A 522 -6.31 -8.28 -25.95
C ALA A 522 -5.90 -8.39 -27.42
N SER A 523 -4.76 -7.81 -27.80
CA SER A 523 -4.25 -7.88 -29.17
C SER A 523 -2.73 -7.79 -29.17
N GLU A 524 -2.12 -8.20 -30.30
CA GLU A 524 -0.67 -8.15 -30.45
C GLU A 524 -0.14 -6.72 -30.36
N LEU A 525 -0.84 -5.78 -30.95
CA LEU A 525 -0.38 -4.38 -30.93
C LEU A 525 -0.25 -3.87 -29.49
N ILE A 526 -1.24 -4.15 -28.66
CA ILE A 526 -1.19 -3.75 -27.25
C ILE A 526 -0.08 -4.51 -26.53
N ALA A 527 0.04 -5.81 -26.78
CA ALA A 527 1.01 -6.67 -26.09
C ALA A 527 2.45 -6.26 -26.37
N ILE A 528 2.75 -5.82 -27.59
CA ILE A 528 4.12 -5.55 -28.03
C ILE A 528 4.56 -4.11 -27.79
N THR A 529 3.62 -3.20 -27.54
CA THR A 529 3.91 -1.76 -27.43
C THR A 529 4.18 -1.40 -25.95
N PRO A 530 5.42 -0.98 -25.62
CA PRO A 530 5.72 -0.57 -24.25
C PRO A 530 5.20 0.82 -23.96
N PHE A 531 5.05 1.13 -22.66
CA PHE A 531 4.85 2.50 -22.22
C PHE A 531 6.17 3.02 -21.65
N ASP A 532 6.32 4.33 -21.66
CA ASP A 532 7.57 5.00 -21.28
C ASP A 532 7.58 5.34 -19.78
N PRO A 533 8.75 5.68 -19.23
CA PRO A 533 8.84 6.12 -17.84
C PRO A 533 8.00 7.34 -17.55
N GLU A 534 7.58 7.48 -16.30
CA GLU A 534 7.00 8.73 -15.81
C GLU A 534 8.00 9.42 -14.90
N GLU A 535 7.90 10.74 -14.80
CA GLU A 535 8.86 11.57 -14.07
C GLU A 535 8.14 12.52 -13.12
N ALA A 536 8.80 12.86 -12.03
CA ALA A 536 8.27 13.79 -11.04
C ALA A 536 9.33 14.77 -10.60
N MET A 537 8.90 16.00 -10.30
CA MET A 537 9.75 17.04 -9.70
C MET A 537 9.03 17.59 -8.48
N LEU A 538 9.63 17.40 -7.31
CA LEU A 538 9.08 17.86 -6.03
C LEU A 538 9.78 19.13 -5.59
N TYR A 539 9.00 20.11 -5.12
CA TYR A 539 9.48 21.26 -4.37
C TYR A 539 8.81 21.22 -3.01
N GLU A 540 9.59 21.18 -1.96
CA GLU A 540 9.06 21.04 -0.60
C GLU A 540 9.74 21.98 0.37
N PHE A 541 8.95 22.59 1.25
CA PHE A 541 9.41 23.39 2.36
C PHE A 541 8.90 22.73 3.65
N GLY A 542 9.79 22.48 4.60
CA GLY A 542 9.41 21.81 5.84
C GLY A 542 9.89 22.54 7.07
N ILE A 543 9.13 22.40 8.14
CA ILE A 543 9.48 22.92 9.47
C ILE A 543 9.27 21.79 10.46
N LYS A 544 10.30 21.51 11.27
CA LYS A 544 10.23 20.52 12.34
C LYS A 544 10.58 21.21 13.64
N ALA A 545 9.63 21.23 14.56
CA ALA A 545 9.75 22.05 15.78
C ALA A 545 9.38 21.23 17.01
N GLU A 546 10.07 21.53 18.11
CA GLU A 546 9.71 21.07 19.44
C GLU A 546 9.68 22.31 20.35
N PHE A 547 8.67 22.39 21.20
CA PHE A 547 8.56 23.52 22.11
C PHE A 547 7.77 23.12 23.36
N TRP A 548 7.59 24.05 24.29
CA TRP A 548 6.96 23.80 25.59
C TRP A 548 7.76 22.74 26.35
N ASP A 549 9.08 22.98 26.47
CA ASP A 549 10.02 22.05 27.14
C ASP A 549 9.97 20.65 26.51
N ASN A 550 9.93 20.59 25.16
CA ASN A 550 9.87 19.36 24.36
C ASN A 550 8.64 18.50 24.66
N ARG A 551 7.55 19.14 25.04
CA ARG A 551 6.27 18.48 25.28
C ARG A 551 5.34 18.59 24.09
N ILE A 552 5.68 19.43 23.09
CA ILE A 552 4.96 19.54 21.83
C ILE A 552 5.96 19.34 20.71
N ARG A 553 5.65 18.41 19.81
CA ARG A 553 6.36 18.24 18.54
C ARG A 553 5.38 18.58 17.42
N LEU A 554 5.80 19.44 16.51
CA LEU A 554 4.97 19.85 15.38
C LEU A 554 5.82 19.86 14.13
N ASN A 555 5.51 18.97 13.18
CA ASN A 555 6.22 18.86 11.92
C ASN A 555 5.28 19.16 10.78
N THR A 556 5.66 20.07 9.91
CA THR A 556 4.82 20.55 8.80
C THR A 556 5.61 20.51 7.50
N ALA A 557 4.99 20.00 6.44
CA ALA A 557 5.55 20.06 5.10
C ALA A 557 4.54 20.72 4.16
N ILE A 558 5.02 21.65 3.34
CA ILE A 558 4.26 22.28 2.27
C ILE A 558 4.96 21.89 0.98
N PHE A 559 4.21 21.35 0.02
CA PHE A 559 4.84 20.79 -1.17
C PHE A 559 4.04 21.06 -2.42
N SER A 560 4.78 21.05 -3.54
CA SER A 560 4.22 21.12 -4.88
C SER A 560 5.00 20.12 -5.73
N THR A 561 4.30 19.24 -6.43
CA THR A 561 4.93 18.23 -7.27
C THR A 561 4.33 18.29 -8.66
N ASP A 562 5.20 18.32 -9.67
CA ASP A 562 4.80 18.19 -11.08
C ASP A 562 5.13 16.80 -11.55
N TYR A 563 4.14 16.12 -12.13
CA TYR A 563 4.30 14.79 -12.73
C TYR A 563 4.15 14.90 -14.24
N GLU A 564 5.06 14.25 -14.97
CA GLU A 564 5.02 14.19 -16.43
C GLU A 564 4.93 12.75 -16.90
N ASP A 565 4.16 12.54 -17.96
CA ASP A 565 4.02 11.23 -18.61
C ASP A 565 3.54 10.15 -17.65
N LEU A 566 2.56 10.50 -16.80
CA LEU A 566 1.97 9.55 -15.87
C LEU A 566 1.47 8.30 -16.58
N GLN A 567 1.84 7.15 -16.06
CA GLN A 567 1.35 5.85 -16.51
C GLN A 567 0.00 5.61 -15.85
N ILE A 568 -1.06 5.63 -16.64
CA ILE A 568 -2.42 5.50 -16.13
C ILE A 568 -3.03 4.22 -16.69
N LEU A 569 -3.44 3.31 -15.81
CA LEU A 569 -4.20 2.11 -16.18
C LEU A 569 -5.68 2.46 -16.16
N GLN A 570 -6.35 2.29 -17.29
CA GLN A 570 -7.77 2.57 -17.38
C GLN A 570 -8.46 1.64 -18.37
N LEU A 571 -9.74 1.52 -18.22
CA LEU A 571 -10.56 0.68 -19.10
C LEU A 571 -10.93 1.47 -20.34
N LEU A 572 -10.49 0.99 -21.50
CA LEU A 572 -10.69 1.67 -22.79
C LEU A 572 -11.26 0.72 -23.83
N VAL A 573 -11.89 1.27 -24.85
CA VAL A 573 -12.47 0.51 -25.97
C VAL A 573 -11.89 1.06 -27.28
N GLU A 574 -11.61 0.19 -28.23
CA GLU A 574 -11.15 0.63 -29.55
C GLU A 574 -12.29 1.41 -30.25
N ASN A 575 -11.92 2.49 -30.93
CA ASN A 575 -12.93 3.39 -31.54
C ASN A 575 -13.83 2.71 -32.55
N ASP A 576 -13.34 1.68 -33.23
CA ASP A 576 -14.12 0.95 -34.24
C ASP A 576 -14.74 -0.34 -33.69
N ALA A 577 -14.70 -0.54 -32.38
CA ALA A 577 -15.33 -1.72 -31.79
C ALA A 577 -16.85 -1.64 -31.88
N PRO A 578 -17.52 -2.78 -32.04
CA PRO A 578 -18.99 -2.77 -32.05
C PRO A 578 -19.56 -2.21 -30.75
N PRO A 579 -20.70 -1.52 -30.82
CA PRO A 579 -21.34 -1.03 -29.60
C PRO A 579 -21.54 -2.14 -28.57
N GLY A 580 -21.25 -1.84 -27.32
CA GLY A 580 -21.36 -2.81 -26.22
C GLY A 580 -20.13 -3.67 -26.02
N THR A 581 -19.06 -3.43 -26.78
CA THR A 581 -17.79 -4.13 -26.57
C THR A 581 -17.24 -3.81 -25.19
N SER A 582 -16.83 -4.85 -24.46
CA SER A 582 -16.17 -4.68 -23.18
C SER A 582 -14.84 -3.97 -23.35
N GLY A 583 -14.56 -3.02 -22.47
CA GLY A 583 -13.27 -2.35 -22.47
C GLY A 583 -12.16 -3.29 -22.05
N GLN A 584 -10.94 -2.91 -22.36
CA GLN A 584 -9.74 -3.60 -21.90
C GLN A 584 -8.87 -2.66 -21.09
N LEU A 585 -8.16 -3.21 -20.11
CA LEU A 585 -7.28 -2.42 -19.27
C LEU A 585 -6.00 -2.12 -20.04
N ILE A 586 -5.70 -0.84 -20.18
CA ILE A 586 -4.54 -0.38 -20.95
C ILE A 586 -3.80 0.67 -20.12
N THR A 587 -2.49 0.50 -19.99
CA THR A 587 -1.60 1.48 -19.37
C THR A 587 -0.96 2.33 -20.45
N GLN A 588 -0.96 3.64 -20.24
CA GLN A 588 -0.38 4.57 -21.21
C GLN A 588 0.20 5.80 -20.49
N ASN A 589 1.12 6.48 -21.16
CA ASN A 589 1.65 7.77 -20.70
C ASN A 589 0.71 8.87 -21.20
N ALA A 590 -0.40 9.05 -20.51
CA ALA A 590 -1.50 9.88 -21.03
C ALA A 590 -1.61 11.22 -20.34
N ALA A 591 -0.88 11.45 -19.25
CA ALA A 591 -1.23 12.58 -18.41
C ALA A 591 -0.01 13.26 -17.80
N ASN A 592 -0.17 14.56 -17.60
CA ASN A 592 0.65 15.33 -16.66
C ASN A 592 -0.25 15.73 -15.50
N ALA A 593 0.32 15.94 -14.34
CA ALA A 593 -0.47 16.28 -13.15
C ALA A 593 0.28 17.25 -12.26
N GLU A 594 -0.48 18.04 -11.52
CA GLU A 594 0.04 18.93 -10.50
C GLU A 594 -0.57 18.53 -9.17
N ILE A 595 0.27 18.43 -8.15
CA ILE A 595 -0.14 18.06 -6.80
C ILE A 595 0.43 19.10 -5.85
N GLU A 596 -0.43 19.70 -5.04
CA GLU A 596 -0.02 20.65 -4.01
C GLU A 596 -0.67 20.24 -2.70
N GLY A 597 0.03 20.46 -1.60
CA GLY A 597 -0.56 20.09 -0.33
C GLY A 597 0.20 20.58 0.88
N ILE A 598 -0.42 20.30 2.02
CA ILE A 598 0.13 20.59 3.34
C ILE A 598 -0.07 19.36 4.20
N GLU A 599 0.99 18.94 4.88
CA GLU A 599 0.95 17.84 5.83
C GLU A 599 1.42 18.34 7.19
N VAL A 600 0.67 17.98 8.23
CA VAL A 600 1.01 18.34 9.61
C VAL A 600 1.00 17.07 10.45
N GLU A 601 2.05 16.86 11.22
CA GLU A 601 2.10 15.82 12.25
C GLU A 601 2.36 16.46 13.59
N PHE A 602 1.69 15.98 14.63
CA PHE A 602 1.87 16.55 15.96
C PHE A 602 1.84 15.48 17.04
N THR A 603 2.58 15.75 18.09
CA THR A 603 2.54 15.00 19.36
C THR A 603 2.54 16.00 20.50
N ILE A 604 1.60 15.86 21.43
CA ILE A 604 1.48 16.73 22.59
C ILE A 604 1.43 15.85 23.83
N VAL A 605 2.28 16.14 24.80
CA VAL A 605 2.33 15.43 26.08
C VAL A 605 2.01 16.48 27.17
N PRO A 606 0.73 16.81 27.39
CA PRO A 606 0.38 17.86 28.35
C PRO A 606 0.73 17.50 29.79
N SER A 607 0.82 16.22 30.08
CA SER A 607 1.27 15.69 31.38
C SER A 607 1.93 14.35 31.15
N GLU A 608 2.51 13.80 32.21
CA GLU A 608 3.12 12.46 32.11
C GLU A 608 2.11 11.36 31.83
N LYS A 609 0.81 11.65 31.96
CA LYS A 609 -0.26 10.68 31.72
C LYS A 609 -0.99 10.83 30.40
N UNK A 610 -1.02 11.80 29.56
CA UNK A 610 -1.76 12.07 28.49
C UNK A 610 -0.87 12.26 27.36
N THR A 611 -1.16 11.66 26.40
CA THR A 611 -0.52 11.85 25.11
C THR A 611 -1.59 12.06 24.04
N ILE A 612 -1.42 13.09 23.20
CA ILE A 612 -2.30 13.36 22.06
C ILE A 612 -1.39 13.41 20.84
N GLN A 613 -1.71 12.62 19.81
CA GLN A 613 -0.91 12.64 18.58
C GLN A 613 -1.80 12.46 17.36
N GLY A 614 -1.35 12.95 16.23
CA GLY A 614 -2.13 12.81 15.02
C GLY A 614 -1.50 13.47 13.83
N SER A 615 -2.27 13.50 12.75
CA SER A 615 -1.83 14.14 11.52
C SER A 615 -3.01 14.72 10.76
N TYR A 616 -2.69 15.66 9.88
CA TYR A 616 -3.63 16.28 8.97
C TYR A 616 -2.97 16.44 7.62
N THR A 617 -3.72 16.11 6.55
CA THR A 617 -3.28 16.32 5.18
C THR A 617 -4.34 17.10 4.42
N TYR A 618 -3.92 18.16 3.74
CA TYR A 618 -4.70 18.80 2.70
C TYR A 618 -4.00 18.52 1.37
N LEU A 619 -4.79 18.08 0.37
CA LEU A 619 -4.24 17.67 -0.91
C LEU A 619 -5.09 18.22 -2.04
N ASP A 620 -4.46 18.96 -2.94
CA ASP A 620 -5.10 19.49 -4.14
C ASP A 620 -4.41 18.88 -5.34
N THR A 621 -5.11 18.03 -6.09
CA THR A 621 -4.56 17.32 -7.24
C THR A 621 -5.39 17.59 -8.47
N ALA A 622 -4.73 17.68 -9.62
CA ALA A 622 -5.42 17.82 -10.90
C ALA A 622 -4.53 17.33 -12.03
N PHE A 623 -5.16 16.67 -12.99
CA PHE A 623 -4.47 16.45 -14.27
C PHE A 623 -4.36 17.80 -14.97
N SER A 624 -3.15 18.16 -15.35
CA SER A 624 -2.91 19.40 -16.10
C SER A 624 -3.00 19.16 -17.60
N ASP A 625 -2.90 17.90 -18.03
CA ASP A 625 -2.99 17.51 -19.43
C ASP A 625 -3.36 16.01 -19.44
N PHE A 626 -4.42 15.64 -20.14
CA PHE A 626 -4.87 14.25 -20.16
C PHE A 626 -5.67 13.99 -21.41
N PHE A 627 -5.19 13.07 -22.24
CA PHE A 627 -5.85 12.67 -23.48
C PHE A 627 -5.92 11.15 -23.59
N LEU A 628 -6.96 10.67 -24.22
CA LEU A 628 -7.06 9.25 -24.55
C LEU A 628 -6.02 8.90 -25.63
N PRO A 629 -5.53 7.66 -25.66
CA PRO A 629 -4.61 7.26 -26.71
C PRO A 629 -5.32 7.23 -28.05
N GLU A 630 -4.57 7.48 -29.10
CA GLU A 630 -5.12 7.42 -30.46
C GLU A 630 -5.69 6.03 -30.73
N GLY A 631 -6.90 5.98 -31.27
CA GLY A 631 -7.57 4.74 -31.58
C GLY A 631 -8.43 4.16 -30.47
N PHE A 632 -8.46 4.82 -29.30
CA PHE A 632 -9.23 4.34 -28.17
C PHE A 632 -10.14 5.43 -27.61
N GLY A 633 -11.26 4.99 -27.04
CA GLY A 633 -12.22 5.85 -26.37
C GLY A 633 -12.68 5.24 -25.06
N PRO A 634 -13.44 5.99 -24.27
CA PRO A 634 -14.03 5.43 -23.07
C PRO A 634 -15.11 4.42 -23.43
N PRO A 635 -15.41 3.47 -22.56
CA PRO A 635 -16.58 2.62 -22.75
C PRO A 635 -17.83 3.49 -22.86
N THR A 636 -18.74 3.13 -23.74
CA THR A 636 -20.01 3.84 -23.83
C THR A 636 -20.96 3.35 -22.74
N ASP A 637 -21.81 4.26 -22.28
CA ASP A 637 -22.91 3.89 -21.38
C ASP A 637 -23.84 2.95 -22.15
N PRO A 638 -23.95 1.72 -21.72
CA PRO A 638 -24.76 0.75 -22.47
C PRO A 638 -26.25 1.05 -22.44
N THR A 639 -26.71 1.89 -21.50
CA THR A 639 -28.12 2.27 -21.40
C THR A 639 -28.48 3.36 -22.39
N THR A 640 -27.59 4.34 -22.54
CA THR A 640 -27.86 5.52 -23.34
C THR A 640 -27.07 5.54 -24.65
N GLY A 641 -26.01 4.73 -24.74
CA GLY A 641 -25.08 4.77 -25.87
C GLY A 641 -24.17 5.98 -25.87
N ALA A 642 -24.25 6.81 -24.83
CA ALA A 642 -23.46 8.03 -24.75
C ALA A 642 -22.03 7.71 -24.28
N GLU A 643 -21.07 8.46 -24.78
CA GLU A 643 -19.72 8.38 -24.25
C GLU A 643 -19.71 8.87 -22.80
N VAL A 644 -19.25 8.04 -21.92
CA VAL A 644 -19.07 8.37 -20.51
C VAL A 644 -17.76 7.71 -20.11
N PRO A 645 -16.81 8.47 -19.78
CA PRO A 645 -16.69 9.91 -19.53
C PRO A 645 -16.08 10.69 -20.70
N SER A 646 -15.84 11.97 -20.49
CA SER A 646 -15.20 12.83 -21.49
C SER A 646 -13.78 12.31 -21.81
N PRO A 647 -13.38 12.37 -23.07
CA PRO A 647 -12.01 12.00 -23.43
C PRO A 647 -10.93 12.87 -22.79
N ASP A 648 -11.23 14.14 -22.51
CA ASP A 648 -10.27 15.06 -21.91
C ASP A 648 -10.57 15.15 -20.39
N ARG A 649 -9.65 14.67 -19.57
CA ARG A 649 -9.80 14.63 -18.11
C ARG A 649 -9.03 15.75 -17.42
N THR A 650 -8.57 16.72 -18.18
CA THR A 650 -7.84 17.87 -17.61
C THR A 650 -8.69 18.54 -16.52
N GLY A 651 -8.10 18.78 -15.37
CA GLY A 651 -8.78 19.36 -14.23
C GLY A 651 -9.35 18.34 -13.25
N ASN A 652 -9.49 17.09 -13.66
CA ASN A 652 -9.99 16.05 -12.74
C ASN A 652 -8.94 15.69 -11.70
N SER A 653 -9.41 15.27 -10.51
CA SER A 653 -8.51 14.85 -9.45
C SER A 653 -7.84 13.52 -9.78
N LEU A 654 -6.68 13.29 -9.19
CA LEU A 654 -6.02 12.00 -9.27
C LEU A 654 -6.78 10.98 -8.44
N ARG A 655 -6.55 9.70 -8.73
CA ARG A 655 -7.23 8.64 -7.99
C ARG A 655 -6.68 8.54 -6.57
N ASN A 656 -7.54 8.15 -5.65
CA ASN A 656 -7.19 7.89 -4.25
C ASN A 656 -6.52 9.10 -3.57
N ALA A 657 -7.00 10.30 -3.88
CA ALA A 657 -6.41 11.55 -3.42
C ALA A 657 -7.44 12.36 -2.65
N PRO A 658 -7.69 12.04 -1.38
CA PRO A 658 -8.68 12.80 -0.61
C PRO A 658 -8.23 14.23 -0.38
N GLU A 659 -9.17 15.17 -0.48
CA GLU A 659 -8.83 16.58 -0.26
C GLU A 659 -8.40 16.83 1.18
N ASN A 660 -9.10 16.22 2.15
CA ASN A 660 -8.72 16.29 3.56
C ASN A 660 -8.74 14.91 4.17
N ALA A 661 -7.75 14.62 5.00
CA ALA A 661 -7.70 13.41 5.80
C ALA A 661 -6.99 13.73 7.11
N TYR A 662 -7.47 13.18 8.21
CA TYR A 662 -6.81 13.40 9.49
C TYR A 662 -7.06 12.24 10.43
N ASN A 663 -6.18 12.13 11.42
CA ASN A 663 -6.32 11.18 12.51
C ASN A 663 -5.86 11.82 13.80
N VAL A 664 -6.49 11.42 14.90
CA VAL A 664 -6.13 11.87 16.24
C VAL A 664 -6.20 10.67 17.17
N LEU A 665 -5.13 10.46 17.93
CA LEU A 665 -5.06 9.43 18.94
C LEU A 665 -4.86 10.09 20.30
N VAL A 666 -5.68 9.71 21.27
CA VAL A 666 -5.55 10.17 22.66
C VAL A 666 -5.29 8.97 23.53
N ARG A 667 -4.24 9.04 24.34
CA ARG A 667 -3.86 7.95 25.22
C ARG A 667 -3.66 8.49 26.65
N TYR A 668 -4.22 7.77 27.61
CA TYR A 668 -4.07 8.08 29.04
C TYR A 668 -3.43 6.88 29.70
N ASP A 669 -2.29 7.10 30.37
CA ASP A 669 -1.54 6.09 31.11
C ASP A 669 -1.54 6.43 32.59
N THR A 670 -1.78 5.43 33.44
CA THR A 670 -1.74 5.64 34.88
C THR A 670 -1.29 4.37 35.60
N ASP A 671 -0.56 4.57 36.70
CA ASP A 671 -0.23 3.47 37.59
C ASP A 671 -1.39 3.24 38.54
N LEU A 672 -1.58 1.99 38.93
CA LEU A 672 -2.65 1.57 39.83
C LEU A 672 -2.07 1.23 41.20
N SER A 673 -2.93 1.29 42.22
CA SER A 673 -2.49 1.06 43.63
C SER A 673 -1.96 -0.35 43.88
N ASN A 674 -2.33 -1.33 43.07
CA ASN A 674 -1.88 -2.71 43.21
C ASN A 674 -0.51 -2.96 42.57
N GLY A 675 0.12 -1.93 42.00
CA GLY A 675 1.41 -2.07 41.33
C GLY A 675 1.26 -2.33 39.81
N GLY A 676 0.06 -2.51 39.33
CA GLY A 676 -0.21 -2.62 37.87
C GLY A 676 -0.31 -1.26 37.24
N ALA A 677 -0.51 -1.26 35.93
CA ALA A 677 -0.69 -0.04 35.13
C ALA A 677 -1.86 -0.19 34.17
N LEU A 678 -2.48 0.92 33.86
CA LEU A 678 -3.62 0.96 32.92
C LEU A 678 -3.36 2.01 31.85
N ALA A 679 -3.59 1.65 30.60
CA ALA A 679 -3.55 2.58 29.46
C ALA A 679 -4.88 2.54 28.74
N LEU A 680 -5.48 3.69 28.54
CA LEU A 680 -6.72 3.84 27.79
C LEU A 680 -6.44 4.65 26.52
N GLN A 681 -7.01 4.22 25.39
CA GLN A 681 -6.67 4.83 24.11
C GLN A 681 -7.90 4.91 23.22
N ALA A 682 -8.06 6.04 22.56
CA ALA A 682 -9.06 6.23 21.51
C ALA A 682 -8.37 6.82 20.28
N ASP A 683 -8.72 6.29 19.11
CA ASP A 683 -8.13 6.68 17.83
C ASP A 683 -9.28 7.01 16.89
N PHE A 684 -9.30 8.23 16.39
CA PHE A 684 -10.32 8.72 15.45
C PHE A 684 -9.67 9.05 14.12
N ARG A 685 -10.31 8.63 13.01
CA ARG A 685 -9.83 8.90 11.67
C ARG A 685 -10.95 9.39 10.78
N HIS A 686 -10.61 10.36 9.93
CA HIS A 686 -11.49 10.88 8.88
C HIS A 686 -10.77 10.87 7.55
N LYS A 687 -11.50 10.53 6.49
CA LYS A 687 -11.00 10.60 5.12
C LYS A 687 -12.11 11.11 4.22
N ASP A 688 -11.82 12.14 3.42
CA ASP A 688 -12.75 12.66 2.44
C ASP A 688 -12.98 11.67 1.30
N LYS A 689 -14.03 11.89 0.52
CA LYS A 689 -14.35 11.10 -0.66
C LYS A 689 -13.15 11.02 -1.61
N VAL A 690 -12.93 9.84 -2.20
CA VAL A 690 -11.93 9.66 -3.25
C VAL A 690 -12.58 9.02 -4.47
N TYR A 691 -12.00 9.27 -5.64
CA TYR A 691 -12.32 8.58 -6.87
C TYR A 691 -11.23 7.57 -7.16
N GLN A 692 -11.60 6.47 -7.81
CA GLN A 692 -10.66 5.40 -8.12
C GLN A 692 -10.31 5.35 -9.62
N ASP A 693 -10.76 6.34 -10.36
CA ASP A 693 -10.50 6.40 -11.79
C ASP A 693 -10.36 7.85 -12.25
N PRO A 694 -9.67 8.09 -13.40
CA PRO A 694 -9.46 9.46 -13.89
C PRO A 694 -10.72 10.17 -14.33
N ASP A 695 -11.83 9.44 -14.52
CA ASP A 695 -13.07 10.00 -15.04
C ASP A 695 -13.96 10.58 -13.94
N VAL A 696 -13.57 10.42 -12.68
CA VAL A 696 -14.28 10.89 -11.48
C VAL A 696 -15.74 10.47 -11.47
N LEU A 697 -15.98 9.19 -11.70
CA LEU A 697 -17.34 8.64 -11.77
C LEU A 697 -17.90 8.47 -10.35
N GLU A 698 -19.04 9.08 -10.10
CA GLU A 698 -19.64 9.05 -8.75
C GLU A 698 -20.00 7.64 -8.28
N PHE A 699 -20.45 6.76 -9.19
CA PHE A 699 -20.80 5.40 -8.80
C PHE A 699 -19.56 4.57 -8.45
N ALA A 700 -18.37 5.02 -8.83
CA ALA A 700 -17.11 4.37 -8.52
C ALA A 700 -16.30 5.17 -7.50
N ALA A 701 -16.94 6.04 -6.76
CA ALA A 701 -16.26 6.79 -5.68
C ALA A 701 -16.31 6.00 -4.39
N VAL A 702 -15.33 6.25 -3.51
CA VAL A 702 -15.38 5.82 -2.12
C VAL A 702 -15.86 7.01 -1.31
N PRO A 703 -17.06 6.96 -0.71
CA PRO A 703 -17.56 8.08 0.08
C PRO A 703 -16.69 8.38 1.29
N ALA A 704 -16.78 9.59 1.79
CA ALA A 704 -16.09 10.01 3.01
C ALA A 704 -16.55 9.16 4.20
N TYR A 705 -15.66 8.96 5.16
CA TYR A 705 -16.00 8.17 6.35
C TYR A 705 -15.20 8.58 7.57
N ASP A 706 -15.75 8.24 8.73
CA ASP A 706 -15.16 8.43 10.05
C ASP A 706 -15.11 7.09 10.77
N VAL A 707 -13.97 6.78 11.40
CA VAL A 707 -13.79 5.50 12.10
C VAL A 707 -13.16 5.77 13.47
N VAL A 708 -13.62 5.03 14.48
CA VAL A 708 -13.11 5.12 15.85
C VAL A 708 -12.61 3.74 16.28
N ASP A 709 -11.41 3.67 16.82
CA ASP A 709 -10.85 2.48 17.47
C ASP A 709 -10.63 2.77 18.95
N LEU A 710 -10.86 1.76 19.80
CA LEU A 710 -10.70 1.88 21.25
C LEU A 710 -9.81 0.76 21.77
N ARG A 711 -8.96 1.07 22.76
CA ARG A 711 -8.08 0.08 23.41
C ARG A 711 -7.98 0.37 24.90
N ALA A 712 -7.88 -0.69 25.69
CA ALA A 712 -7.59 -0.59 27.12
C ALA A 712 -6.58 -1.68 27.47
N THR A 713 -5.42 -1.30 27.97
CA THR A 713 -4.34 -2.24 28.28
C THR A 713 -4.06 -2.22 29.76
N TYR A 714 -4.10 -3.41 30.37
CA TYR A 714 -3.71 -3.59 31.77
C TYR A 714 -2.35 -4.31 31.80
N THR A 715 -1.38 -3.70 32.48
CA THR A 715 -0.07 -4.32 32.71
C THR A 715 -0.06 -4.86 34.14
N PHE A 716 0.21 -6.15 34.30
CA PHE A 716 0.20 -6.81 35.59
C PHE A 716 1.35 -6.29 36.43
N PRO A 717 1.26 -6.39 37.80
CA PRO A 717 2.27 -5.79 38.69
C PRO A 717 3.69 -6.25 38.46
N ASN A 718 3.90 -7.50 38.02
CA ASN A 718 5.26 -7.99 37.75
C ASN A 718 5.86 -7.38 36.46
N GLY A 719 5.06 -6.68 35.65
CA GLY A 719 5.52 -6.04 34.45
C GLY A 719 5.67 -6.98 33.25
N ASN A 720 5.52 -8.27 33.42
CA ASN A 720 5.81 -9.26 32.39
C ASN A 720 4.61 -9.58 31.50
N VAL A 721 3.40 -9.23 31.93
CA VAL A 721 2.19 -9.58 31.20
C VAL A 721 1.36 -8.33 30.95
N ASP A 722 0.92 -8.15 29.72
CA ASP A 722 -0.09 -7.16 29.34
C ASP A 722 -1.34 -7.87 28.83
N ALA A 723 -2.49 -7.32 29.16
CA ALA A 723 -3.77 -7.75 28.59
C ALA A 723 -4.47 -6.53 28.00
N THR A 724 -4.83 -6.60 26.71
CA THR A 724 -5.45 -5.50 26.00
C THR A 724 -6.82 -5.93 25.49
N LEU A 725 -7.86 -5.18 25.88
CA LEU A 725 -9.18 -5.25 25.24
C LEU A 725 -9.19 -4.20 24.14
N TRP A 726 -9.65 -4.60 22.96
CA TRP A 726 -9.63 -3.68 21.81
C TRP A 726 -10.91 -3.81 21.00
N SER A 727 -11.27 -2.72 20.35
CA SER A 727 -12.34 -2.69 19.36
C SER A 727 -11.90 -1.81 18.21
N ARG A 728 -12.00 -2.34 16.99
CA ARG A 728 -11.75 -1.58 15.77
C ARG A 728 -13.08 -1.27 15.13
N ASN A 729 -13.20 -0.07 14.55
CA ASN A 729 -14.48 0.40 14.04
C ASN A 729 -15.55 0.26 15.13
N ALA A 730 -15.28 0.86 16.28
CA ALA A 730 -16.12 0.68 17.47
C ALA A 730 -17.53 1.22 17.28
N ALA A 731 -17.72 2.21 16.41
CA ALA A 731 -19.04 2.77 16.09
C ALA A 731 -19.77 1.98 15.02
N ASP A 732 -19.16 0.91 14.49
CA ASP A 732 -19.73 0.04 13.47
C ASP A 732 -20.13 0.83 12.21
N GLU A 733 -19.25 1.70 11.75
CA GLU A 733 -19.46 2.49 10.54
C GLU A 733 -19.45 1.56 9.32
N ASP A 734 -20.42 1.72 8.42
CA ASP A 734 -20.42 1.04 7.13
C ASP A 734 -19.67 1.92 6.13
N TYR A 735 -18.59 1.42 5.54
CA TYR A 735 -17.81 2.17 4.58
C TYR A 735 -17.08 1.21 3.64
N TYR A 736 -16.48 1.78 2.58
CA TYR A 736 -15.76 1.00 1.57
C TYR A 736 -14.28 1.33 1.61
N LEU A 737 -13.45 0.31 1.34
CA LEU A 737 -12.00 0.47 1.23
C LEU A 737 -11.57 0.83 -0.19
N HIS A 738 -12.40 0.49 -1.19
CA HIS A 738 -12.04 0.61 -2.59
C HIS A 738 -13.32 0.55 -3.41
N ASN A 739 -13.29 1.17 -4.59
CA ASN A 739 -14.39 1.09 -5.54
C ASN A 739 -13.83 1.47 -6.90
N TRP A 740 -14.05 0.62 -7.91
CA TRP A 740 -13.53 0.94 -9.24
C TRP A 740 -14.60 0.66 -10.28
N PRO A 741 -14.58 1.38 -11.41
CA PRO A 741 -15.62 1.20 -12.41
C PRO A 741 -15.36 -0.01 -13.29
N LEU A 742 -16.39 -0.78 -13.53
CA LEU A 742 -16.38 -1.88 -14.50
C LEU A 742 -17.72 -1.92 -15.21
N GLN A 743 -17.70 -1.63 -16.52
CA GLN A 743 -18.88 -1.72 -17.37
C GLN A 743 -20.10 -0.97 -16.83
N GLY A 744 -19.86 0.27 -16.37
CA GLY A 744 -20.97 1.14 -15.94
C GLY A 744 -21.43 0.95 -14.52
N SER A 745 -20.73 0.13 -13.73
CA SER A 745 -21.02 -0.01 -12.33
C SER A 745 -19.73 0.10 -11.52
N GLY A 746 -19.86 0.40 -10.23
CA GLY A 746 -18.74 0.34 -9.31
C GLY A 746 -18.58 -1.06 -8.73
N GLN A 747 -17.36 -1.44 -8.47
CA GLN A 747 -17.04 -2.70 -7.79
C GLN A 747 -16.41 -2.32 -6.46
N ALA A 748 -17.23 -2.32 -5.41
CA ALA A 748 -16.85 -1.75 -4.12
C ALA A 748 -16.43 -2.84 -3.14
N THR A 749 -15.28 -2.65 -2.50
CA THR A 749 -14.76 -3.53 -1.47
C THR A 749 -15.23 -3.02 -0.10
N PRO A 750 -16.11 -3.74 0.61
CA PRO A 750 -16.57 -3.26 1.90
C PRO A 750 -15.49 -3.38 2.97
N ALA A 751 -15.47 -2.41 3.87
CA ALA A 751 -14.56 -2.43 5.01
C ALA A 751 -15.10 -3.36 6.10
N PRO A 752 -14.24 -3.85 7.00
CA PRO A 752 -14.71 -4.71 8.10
C PRO A 752 -15.73 -3.99 8.98
N PRO A 753 -16.72 -4.74 9.49
CA PRO A 753 -17.60 -4.19 10.54
C PRO A 753 -16.82 -4.08 11.84
N ARG A 754 -17.51 -3.68 12.92
CA ARG A 754 -16.87 -3.66 14.24
C ARG A 754 -16.22 -5.01 14.54
N THR A 755 -14.95 -4.97 14.91
CA THR A 755 -14.29 -6.16 15.46
C THR A 755 -13.81 -5.82 16.87
N TYR A 756 -13.67 -6.84 17.71
CA TYR A 756 -13.24 -6.68 19.09
C TYR A 756 -12.57 -7.94 19.57
N GLY A 757 -11.75 -7.80 20.58
CA GLY A 757 -11.03 -8.95 21.09
C GLY A 757 -10.17 -8.65 22.28
N LEU A 758 -9.38 -9.65 22.64
CA LEU A 758 -8.44 -9.63 23.75
C LEU A 758 -7.07 -10.07 23.23
N THR A 759 -6.03 -9.30 23.58
CA THR A 759 -4.66 -9.66 23.29
C THR A 759 -3.91 -9.76 24.61
N VAL A 760 -3.18 -10.87 24.80
CA VAL A 760 -2.35 -11.09 25.98
C VAL A 760 -0.91 -11.24 25.49
N THR A 761 -0.01 -10.45 26.07
CA THR A 761 1.42 -10.48 25.74
C THR A 761 2.23 -10.81 26.99
N TRP A 762 3.09 -11.80 26.87
CA TRP A 762 4.05 -12.16 27.92
C TRP A 762 5.46 -11.86 27.41
N ARG A 763 6.26 -11.22 28.27
CA ARG A 763 7.67 -10.91 27.96
C ARG A 763 8.56 -11.40 29.08
N ASN A 764 9.70 -11.94 28.70
CA ASN A 764 10.79 -12.29 29.62
C ASN A 764 12.07 -11.68 29.05
N GLU A 765 12.68 -10.74 29.79
CA GLU A 765 13.89 -10.04 29.38
C GLU A 765 15.06 -10.36 30.33
#